data_e21ae41d4d7596511ee81f8dcb7917ae
#
_entry.id   e21ae41d4d7596511ee81f8dcb7917ae
#
_cell.length_a   1.000
_cell.length_b   1.000
_cell.length_c   1.000
_cell.angle_alpha   90.00
_cell.angle_beta   90.00
_cell.angle_gamma   90.00
#
_symmetry.space_group_name_H-M   'P 1'
#
loop_
_entity.id
_entity.type
_entity.pdbx_description
1 polymer ?
#
loop_
_entity_poly.entity_id
_entity_poly.type
_entity_poly.pdbx_seq_one_letter_code
_entity_poly.pdbx_strand_id
1 'polypeptide(L)'
;MTSPRSAPVSARRRIVSIIDRALAAFGLVRINGARNQRGNPQLVGRLNKFRFAYARLLDSLNLYSGEPEDIQTPSNIDAMRIAKAVRRIVGPRRLIIGKKPPIQPINVSLLDAVRATVKAGEPMTARGLAIDLIESAEMVGSFGSGIASIKLSLWDNAYARLSAFGRTRALQFVPDEYLHAAAQVDKAEAIAAATEFIAGKGNLAADKLDANRWLRLAERLIMLKQNELVAKALELAESAEGAADYALQVEYLRNWLAIEEETTTVPAGAISIGIVDYKQPLFDKTSSNLGDHVQTLSSMGHLVRHSNLTFSGKPELAGLADELAARVKPERAVTDSAAANANLVLVQRDGSDLQQIPEQTWMVTFGWYAQYRPDMTYGMPLHANIRPIFVSVHINHISLLTPETIAYLKKYAPVGCRDWNTVHLLHAAGIPAFFSGCITTTVDTLFAGAPGERGHGNMFVDTKPTGPGEFWKQVRPEVRTDPFVTNMHNALDKLTSYRDYYDSVYTSRLHCYLPARSIGADVTFITKKESDPRFDGLIGIDDVAYEKIRQGILTKLDAVYRVILSGASEEEVYARWVEVTADDVAFAQQVRDAATAKPIEQVVDIAHVIHSAENLTKHYPRSIEGVGGEVNVELSLDGNFKTQMLVMVQSILENTQRPVHFWVLARDHSESDYELAARLFPRASFTWIPTDEIDYGTIKSMISHTTVATMDRLLLPLFLPKESRALHLDLDALCIGDVGELFDIELNGAAIGARESQGDLLQSGFAEVRSIAAGLPSDRARELVARSHSVRTFDYDVFNAGVMVLDLEKMREDDFVGNYLPFASHFGMHDQNVLNLYSGGTFTRFGYEWNNLARDESIEGGKFIHWAGSRKPWGTLPVRGQDLWVASRAALLARLTEDELASVVAPTVAPVTAL
;
A
#
# COMPACT_ATOMS: atom_id res chain seq x y z
N MET A 1 -17.02 -11.11 -52.38
CA MET A 1 -17.70 -9.98 -51.71
C MET A 1 -18.98 -10.49 -51.06
N THR A 2 -18.92 -10.88 -49.80
CA THR A 2 -20.13 -11.13 -48.99
C THR A 2 -19.79 -10.63 -47.57
N SER A 3 -20.40 -9.49 -47.21
CA SER A 3 -20.27 -8.86 -45.88
C SER A 3 -20.79 -9.80 -44.78
N PRO A 4 -20.21 -9.77 -43.55
CA PRO A 4 -20.73 -10.55 -42.43
C PRO A 4 -22.10 -9.98 -42.01
N ARG A 5 -23.13 -10.85 -42.02
CA ARG A 5 -24.48 -10.52 -41.54
C ARG A 5 -24.42 -10.09 -40.08
N SER A 6 -24.74 -8.84 -39.81
CA SER A 6 -25.02 -8.32 -38.46
C SER A 6 -26.21 -9.09 -37.87
N ALA A 7 -26.10 -9.55 -36.63
CA ALA A 7 -27.19 -10.14 -35.86
C ALA A 7 -28.41 -9.19 -35.86
N PRO A 8 -29.64 -9.69 -35.92
CA PRO A 8 -30.84 -8.88 -36.02
C PRO A 8 -30.97 -7.95 -34.78
N VAL A 9 -31.30 -6.70 -35.00
CA VAL A 9 -31.46 -5.63 -33.99
C VAL A 9 -32.34 -6.05 -32.80
N SER A 10 -33.28 -7.01 -33.02
CA SER A 10 -34.09 -7.58 -31.95
C SER A 10 -33.34 -8.45 -30.94
N ALA A 11 -32.32 -9.21 -31.40
CA ALA A 11 -31.48 -10.02 -30.51
C ALA A 11 -30.52 -9.14 -29.69
N ARG A 12 -29.95 -8.09 -30.31
CA ARG A 12 -29.13 -7.11 -29.65
C ARG A 12 -29.90 -6.33 -28.56
N ARG A 13 -31.12 -5.88 -28.83
CA ARG A 13 -32.00 -5.24 -27.85
C ARG A 13 -32.42 -6.17 -26.70
N ARG A 14 -32.62 -7.48 -26.97
CA ARG A 14 -32.93 -8.47 -25.91
C ARG A 14 -31.74 -8.72 -24.99
N ILE A 15 -30.52 -8.82 -25.52
CA ILE A 15 -29.29 -9.02 -24.75
C ILE A 15 -29.00 -7.78 -23.90
N VAL A 16 -29.08 -6.57 -24.46
CA VAL A 16 -28.95 -5.32 -23.73
C VAL A 16 -30.02 -5.21 -22.64
N SER A 17 -31.28 -5.56 -22.91
CA SER A 17 -32.36 -5.59 -21.90
C SER A 17 -32.16 -6.63 -20.78
N ILE A 18 -31.49 -7.76 -21.06
CA ILE A 18 -31.14 -8.77 -20.06
C ILE A 18 -29.97 -8.27 -19.20
N ILE A 19 -28.98 -7.61 -19.80
CA ILE A 19 -27.88 -6.99 -19.13
C ILE A 19 -28.37 -5.82 -18.28
N ASP A 20 -29.23 -4.93 -18.81
CA ASP A 20 -29.82 -3.82 -18.05
C ASP A 20 -30.68 -4.32 -16.88
N ARG A 21 -31.43 -5.42 -17.02
CA ARG A 21 -32.17 -6.04 -15.91
C ARG A 21 -31.25 -6.71 -14.89
N ALA A 22 -30.18 -7.33 -15.34
CA ALA A 22 -29.15 -7.85 -14.45
C ALA A 22 -28.44 -6.73 -13.69
N LEU A 23 -28.10 -5.63 -14.35
CA LEU A 23 -27.50 -4.44 -13.75
C LEU A 23 -28.46 -3.75 -12.76
N ALA A 24 -29.75 -3.63 -13.09
CA ALA A 24 -30.77 -3.06 -12.22
C ALA A 24 -31.04 -3.91 -10.96
N ALA A 25 -31.02 -5.24 -11.08
CA ALA A 25 -31.17 -6.18 -9.95
C ALA A 25 -30.03 -6.08 -8.93
N PHE A 26 -28.93 -5.36 -9.27
CA PHE A 26 -27.74 -5.17 -8.45
C PHE A 26 -27.53 -3.70 -8.07
N GLY A 27 -28.56 -2.86 -8.11
CA GLY A 27 -28.46 -1.45 -7.80
C GLY A 27 -27.75 -0.60 -8.86
N LEU A 28 -27.57 -1.14 -10.07
CA LEU A 28 -26.99 -0.49 -11.23
C LEU A 28 -28.11 0.10 -12.09
N VAL A 29 -28.30 1.40 -12.03
CA VAL A 29 -29.33 2.10 -12.80
C VAL A 29 -28.70 2.81 -14.00
N ARG A 30 -29.33 2.72 -15.15
CA ARG A 30 -29.00 3.53 -16.32
C ARG A 30 -29.25 5.00 -16.01
N ILE A 31 -28.27 5.88 -16.21
CA ILE A 31 -28.46 7.33 -16.04
C ILE A 31 -29.17 7.86 -17.29
N ASN A 32 -30.47 8.00 -17.19
CA ASN A 32 -31.18 8.98 -18.02
C ASN A 32 -31.43 10.20 -17.13
N GLY A 33 -30.70 11.27 -17.37
CA GLY A 33 -30.95 12.59 -16.81
C GLY A 33 -30.39 12.84 -15.40
N ALA A 34 -29.09 12.94 -15.28
CA ALA A 34 -28.46 13.37 -14.02
C ALA A 34 -28.29 14.89 -13.97
N ARG A 35 -29.10 15.54 -13.14
CA ARG A 35 -28.70 16.75 -12.44
C ARG A 35 -28.52 16.41 -10.95
N ASN A 36 -27.32 16.75 -10.44
CA ASN A 36 -26.95 16.80 -9.02
C ASN A 36 -26.67 15.47 -8.28
N GLN A 37 -25.45 14.97 -8.39
CA GLN A 37 -24.73 14.49 -7.20
C GLN A 37 -23.29 15.00 -7.25
N ARG A 38 -22.97 15.94 -6.38
CA ARG A 38 -21.60 16.41 -6.12
C ARG A 38 -20.90 15.35 -5.28
N GLY A 39 -20.34 14.34 -5.95
CA GLY A 39 -19.54 13.31 -5.34
C GLY A 39 -18.05 13.68 -5.29
N ASN A 40 -17.32 13.07 -4.39
CA ASN A 40 -15.86 13.17 -4.25
C ASN A 40 -15.16 13.03 -5.61
N PRO A 41 -14.37 14.02 -6.09
CA PRO A 41 -13.74 13.98 -7.42
C PRO A 41 -12.86 12.75 -7.67
N GLN A 42 -12.24 12.19 -6.61
CA GLN A 42 -11.44 10.96 -6.74
C GLN A 42 -12.31 9.72 -6.96
N LEU A 43 -13.49 9.66 -6.34
CA LEU A 43 -14.44 8.58 -6.53
C LEU A 43 -15.04 8.64 -7.94
N VAL A 44 -15.39 9.84 -8.39
CA VAL A 44 -15.90 10.08 -9.75
C VAL A 44 -14.84 9.73 -10.80
N GLY A 45 -13.59 10.09 -10.58
CA GLY A 45 -12.47 9.72 -11.46
C GLY A 45 -12.23 8.20 -11.53
N ARG A 46 -12.35 7.49 -10.40
CA ARG A 46 -12.27 6.01 -10.37
C ARG A 46 -13.46 5.35 -11.06
N LEU A 47 -14.66 5.83 -10.81
CA LEU A 47 -15.89 5.35 -11.47
C LEU A 47 -15.84 5.55 -12.98
N ASN A 48 -15.37 6.70 -13.45
CA ASN A 48 -15.25 6.96 -14.90
C ASN A 48 -14.21 6.04 -15.55
N LYS A 49 -13.03 5.84 -14.95
CA LYS A 49 -12.02 4.90 -15.45
C LYS A 49 -12.56 3.48 -15.56
N PHE A 50 -13.34 3.05 -14.58
CA PHE A 50 -13.97 1.72 -14.60
C PHE A 50 -15.01 1.61 -15.71
N ARG A 51 -15.85 2.63 -15.91
CA ARG A 51 -16.84 2.66 -17.01
C ARG A 51 -16.20 2.47 -18.39
N PHE A 52 -15.09 3.16 -18.64
CA PHE A 52 -14.33 3.01 -19.88
C PHE A 52 -13.78 1.60 -20.06
N ALA A 53 -13.22 1.00 -19.00
CA ALA A 53 -12.73 -0.37 -19.06
C ALA A 53 -13.82 -1.39 -19.33
N TYR A 54 -14.96 -1.24 -18.66
CA TYR A 54 -16.12 -2.12 -18.83
C TYR A 54 -16.77 -1.96 -20.20
N ALA A 55 -16.95 -0.73 -20.69
CA ALA A 55 -17.49 -0.46 -22.03
C ALA A 55 -16.59 -1.06 -23.11
N ARG A 56 -15.26 -0.91 -23.02
CA ARG A 56 -14.32 -1.53 -23.95
C ARG A 56 -14.39 -3.05 -23.92
N LEU A 57 -14.55 -3.67 -22.75
CA LEU A 57 -14.73 -5.11 -22.66
C LEU A 57 -16.03 -5.56 -23.34
N LEU A 58 -17.14 -4.88 -23.09
CA LEU A 58 -18.42 -5.19 -23.71
C LEU A 58 -18.40 -4.97 -25.22
N ASP A 59 -17.71 -3.92 -25.68
CA ASP A 59 -17.51 -3.64 -27.10
C ASP A 59 -16.62 -4.72 -27.75
N SER A 60 -15.50 -5.10 -27.11
CA SER A 60 -14.63 -6.18 -27.56
C SER A 60 -15.34 -7.54 -27.69
N LEU A 61 -16.42 -7.73 -26.93
CA LEU A 61 -17.28 -8.89 -26.97
C LEU A 61 -18.50 -8.70 -27.90
N ASN A 62 -18.59 -7.58 -28.63
CA ASN A 62 -19.77 -7.17 -29.42
C ASN A 62 -21.08 -7.14 -28.61
N LEU A 63 -21.03 -6.91 -27.32
CA LEU A 63 -22.18 -6.89 -26.43
C LEU A 63 -22.68 -5.48 -26.10
N TYR A 64 -21.88 -4.43 -26.38
CA TYR A 64 -22.20 -3.04 -26.08
C TYR A 64 -21.68 -2.11 -27.19
N SER A 65 -22.51 -1.14 -27.54
CA SER A 65 -22.20 -0.11 -28.56
C SER A 65 -22.62 1.29 -28.12
N GLY A 66 -22.79 1.54 -26.82
CA GLY A 66 -23.14 2.84 -26.25
C GLY A 66 -21.92 3.56 -25.69
N GLU A 67 -22.09 4.86 -25.39
CA GLU A 67 -21.03 5.66 -24.76
C GLU A 67 -20.72 5.14 -23.34
N PRO A 68 -19.43 5.13 -22.93
CA PRO A 68 -19.02 4.65 -21.61
C PRO A 68 -19.67 5.41 -20.44
N GLU A 69 -20.09 6.65 -20.69
CA GLU A 69 -20.70 7.54 -19.70
C GLU A 69 -22.13 7.14 -19.33
N ASP A 70 -22.78 6.33 -20.16
CA ASP A 70 -24.15 5.81 -19.91
C ASP A 70 -24.18 4.68 -18.87
N ILE A 71 -23.05 4.19 -18.40
CA ILE A 71 -22.93 3.10 -17.43
C ILE A 71 -22.67 3.63 -16.03
N GLN A 72 -23.63 3.47 -15.12
CA GLN A 72 -23.39 3.64 -13.68
C GLN A 72 -22.85 2.34 -13.07
N THR A 73 -21.74 2.44 -12.35
CA THR A 73 -21.14 1.31 -11.65
C THR A 73 -21.14 1.54 -10.15
N PRO A 74 -21.61 0.58 -9.33
CA PRO A 74 -21.23 0.53 -7.92
C PRO A 74 -19.77 0.12 -7.77
N SER A 75 -19.24 0.32 -6.58
CA SER A 75 -17.82 0.16 -6.23
C SER A 75 -17.24 -1.25 -6.44
N ASN A 76 -18.03 -2.27 -6.72
CA ASN A 76 -17.59 -3.67 -6.83
C ASN A 76 -18.31 -4.37 -7.97
N ILE A 77 -17.97 -4.07 -9.22
CA ILE A 77 -18.45 -4.88 -10.33
C ILE A 77 -17.58 -6.10 -10.53
N ASP A 78 -18.26 -7.06 -10.55
CA ASP A 78 -18.22 -8.42 -10.90
C ASP A 78 -17.33 -8.76 -12.09
N ALA A 79 -16.01 -8.85 -11.85
CA ALA A 79 -15.08 -9.47 -12.78
C ALA A 79 -15.55 -10.90 -13.15
N MET A 80 -16.15 -11.60 -12.20
CA MET A 80 -16.68 -12.96 -12.43
C MET A 80 -17.91 -12.99 -13.34
N ARG A 81 -18.71 -11.93 -13.40
CA ARG A 81 -19.80 -11.83 -14.38
C ARG A 81 -19.27 -11.58 -15.77
N ILE A 82 -18.23 -10.76 -15.88
CA ILE A 82 -17.48 -10.58 -17.12
C ILE A 82 -16.88 -11.91 -17.53
N ALA A 83 -16.22 -12.62 -16.65
CA ALA A 83 -15.66 -13.95 -16.91
C ALA A 83 -16.75 -14.98 -17.26
N LYS A 84 -17.91 -14.96 -16.58
CA LYS A 84 -19.04 -15.84 -16.91
C LYS A 84 -19.72 -15.48 -18.24
N ALA A 85 -19.78 -14.19 -18.59
CA ALA A 85 -20.23 -13.75 -19.90
C ALA A 85 -19.23 -14.16 -20.98
N VAL A 86 -17.94 -14.04 -20.73
CA VAL A 86 -16.87 -14.51 -21.62
C VAL A 86 -16.93 -16.03 -21.79
N ARG A 87 -17.09 -16.82 -20.72
CA ARG A 87 -17.26 -18.28 -20.78
C ARG A 87 -18.52 -18.69 -21.57
N ARG A 88 -19.63 -17.96 -21.48
CA ARG A 88 -20.85 -18.21 -22.25
C ARG A 88 -20.68 -17.92 -23.74
N ILE A 89 -19.88 -16.93 -24.09
CA ILE A 89 -19.61 -16.50 -25.46
C ILE A 89 -18.60 -17.40 -26.14
N VAL A 90 -17.53 -17.79 -25.39
CA VAL A 90 -16.50 -18.69 -25.91
C VAL A 90 -16.95 -20.14 -25.96
N GLY A 91 -18.01 -20.53 -25.23
CA GLY A 91 -18.64 -21.86 -25.21
C GLY A 91 -17.79 -22.98 -24.60
N PRO A 92 -18.38 -24.06 -24.08
CA PRO A 92 -17.64 -25.23 -23.63
C PRO A 92 -17.08 -25.98 -24.84
N ARG A 93 -15.79 -26.02 -25.03
CA ARG A 93 -15.15 -26.86 -26.03
C ARG A 93 -15.20 -28.32 -25.58
N ARG A 94 -15.75 -29.18 -26.37
CA ARG A 94 -15.61 -30.64 -26.24
C ARG A 94 -14.13 -30.99 -26.34
N LEU A 95 -13.58 -31.59 -25.31
CA LEU A 95 -12.27 -32.24 -25.31
C LEU A 95 -12.23 -33.29 -26.45
N ILE A 96 -11.48 -33.00 -27.48
CA ILE A 96 -11.05 -34.02 -28.46
C ILE A 96 -9.73 -34.56 -27.93
N ILE A 97 -9.79 -35.76 -27.34
CA ILE A 97 -8.63 -36.51 -26.86
C ILE A 97 -7.73 -36.80 -28.08
N GLY A 98 -6.51 -36.32 -28.10
CA GLY A 98 -5.47 -36.84 -28.98
C GLY A 98 -4.66 -35.88 -29.86
N LYS A 99 -4.93 -34.58 -29.91
CA LYS A 99 -4.04 -33.57 -30.57
C LYS A 99 -4.03 -32.29 -29.74
N LYS A 100 -2.84 -31.75 -29.49
CA LYS A 100 -2.73 -30.38 -28.95
C LYS A 100 -3.53 -29.47 -29.87
N PRO A 101 -4.52 -28.71 -29.37
CA PRO A 101 -5.24 -27.78 -30.23
C PRO A 101 -4.26 -26.77 -30.83
N PRO A 102 -4.44 -26.32 -32.08
CA PRO A 102 -3.65 -25.25 -32.65
C PRO A 102 -3.75 -24.03 -31.72
N ILE A 103 -2.60 -23.41 -31.42
CA ILE A 103 -2.53 -22.18 -30.63
C ILE A 103 -3.49 -21.18 -31.27
N GLN A 104 -4.54 -20.82 -30.55
CA GLN A 104 -5.51 -19.86 -31.07
C GLN A 104 -4.88 -18.48 -31.18
N PRO A 105 -5.28 -17.65 -32.15
CA PRO A 105 -4.88 -16.26 -32.20
C PRO A 105 -5.29 -15.61 -30.87
N ILE A 106 -4.34 -14.86 -30.27
CA ILE A 106 -4.57 -14.13 -29.03
C ILE A 106 -5.67 -13.10 -29.29
N ASN A 107 -6.67 -13.10 -28.44
CA ASN A 107 -7.63 -12.02 -28.41
C ASN A 107 -7.00 -10.85 -27.63
N VAL A 108 -6.35 -9.93 -28.35
CA VAL A 108 -5.67 -8.75 -27.79
C VAL A 108 -6.64 -7.89 -26.98
N SER A 109 -7.90 -7.82 -27.39
CA SER A 109 -8.94 -7.08 -26.67
C SER A 109 -9.16 -7.57 -25.22
N LEU A 110 -8.94 -8.86 -24.95
CA LEU A 110 -9.04 -9.40 -23.60
C LEU A 110 -7.85 -8.97 -22.73
N LEU A 111 -6.65 -8.89 -23.29
CA LEU A 111 -5.48 -8.34 -22.58
C LEU A 111 -5.66 -6.86 -22.30
N ASP A 112 -6.21 -6.10 -23.25
CA ASP A 112 -6.50 -4.67 -23.05
C ASP A 112 -7.59 -4.45 -21.99
N ALA A 113 -8.56 -5.34 -21.88
CA ALA A 113 -9.56 -5.31 -20.81
C ALA A 113 -8.91 -5.58 -19.43
N VAL A 114 -7.99 -6.53 -19.34
CA VAL A 114 -7.20 -6.77 -18.10
C VAL A 114 -6.38 -5.54 -17.75
N ARG A 115 -5.65 -4.94 -18.71
CA ARG A 115 -4.88 -3.70 -18.52
C ARG A 115 -5.76 -2.55 -18.02
N ALA A 116 -6.93 -2.38 -18.62
CA ALA A 116 -7.88 -1.34 -18.24
C ALA A 116 -8.40 -1.54 -16.81
N THR A 117 -8.67 -2.79 -16.40
CA THR A 117 -9.09 -3.12 -15.02
C THR A 117 -7.99 -2.84 -14.02
N VAL A 118 -6.76 -3.21 -14.33
CA VAL A 118 -5.56 -2.87 -13.52
C VAL A 118 -5.40 -1.34 -13.41
N LYS A 119 -5.54 -0.62 -14.52
CA LYS A 119 -5.44 0.86 -14.56
C LYS A 119 -6.57 1.54 -13.76
N ALA A 120 -7.72 0.91 -13.67
CA ALA A 120 -8.84 1.38 -12.84
C ALA A 120 -8.58 1.23 -11.31
N GLY A 121 -7.49 0.58 -10.92
CA GLY A 121 -7.13 0.36 -9.52
C GLY A 121 -7.68 -0.93 -8.92
N GLU A 122 -8.06 -1.90 -9.78
CA GLU A 122 -8.66 -3.19 -9.39
C GLU A 122 -7.76 -4.38 -9.79
N PRO A 123 -6.50 -4.45 -9.33
CA PRO A 123 -5.56 -5.48 -9.80
C PRO A 123 -5.95 -6.89 -9.37
N MET A 124 -6.56 -7.08 -8.19
CA MET A 124 -7.04 -8.39 -7.74
C MET A 124 -8.19 -8.88 -8.61
N THR A 125 -9.12 -7.99 -8.95
CA THR A 125 -10.20 -8.26 -9.89
C THR A 125 -9.68 -8.66 -11.28
N ALA A 126 -8.67 -7.94 -11.77
CA ALA A 126 -8.00 -8.25 -13.03
C ALA A 126 -7.29 -9.61 -13.00
N ARG A 127 -6.64 -9.95 -11.89
CA ARG A 127 -5.97 -11.23 -11.67
C ARG A 127 -6.96 -12.38 -11.66
N GLY A 128 -8.08 -12.26 -10.94
CA GLY A 128 -9.15 -13.26 -10.92
C GLY A 128 -9.74 -13.50 -12.31
N LEU A 129 -10.02 -12.43 -13.07
CA LEU A 129 -10.48 -12.53 -14.47
C LEU A 129 -9.46 -13.27 -15.34
N ALA A 130 -8.19 -12.94 -15.22
CA ALA A 130 -7.13 -13.57 -16.00
C ALA A 130 -6.98 -15.07 -15.68
N ILE A 131 -7.09 -15.45 -14.40
CA ILE A 131 -7.04 -16.86 -13.98
C ILE A 131 -8.21 -17.65 -14.58
N ASP A 132 -9.43 -17.09 -14.60
CA ASP A 132 -10.58 -17.73 -15.23
C ASP A 132 -10.39 -17.91 -16.75
N LEU A 133 -9.59 -17.05 -17.38
CA LEU A 133 -9.26 -17.17 -18.80
C LEU A 133 -8.21 -18.26 -19.09
N ILE A 134 -7.42 -18.71 -18.10
CA ILE A 134 -6.37 -19.73 -18.32
C ILE A 134 -6.98 -21.01 -18.91
N GLU A 135 -8.13 -21.46 -18.44
CA GLU A 135 -8.81 -22.69 -18.93
C GLU A 135 -9.30 -22.55 -20.38
N SER A 136 -9.72 -21.37 -20.81
CA SER A 136 -10.34 -21.14 -22.12
C SER A 136 -9.40 -20.50 -23.13
N ALA A 137 -8.40 -19.75 -22.66
CA ALA A 137 -7.44 -19.00 -23.46
C ALA A 137 -6.11 -18.87 -22.67
N GLU A 138 -5.42 -20.00 -22.48
CA GLU A 138 -4.28 -20.18 -21.59
C GLU A 138 -3.23 -19.05 -21.68
N MET A 139 -2.83 -18.66 -22.89
CA MET A 139 -1.84 -17.60 -23.09
C MET A 139 -2.37 -16.23 -22.64
N VAL A 140 -3.63 -15.89 -22.94
CA VAL A 140 -4.27 -14.62 -22.52
C VAL A 140 -4.42 -14.59 -21.01
N GLY A 141 -4.86 -15.69 -20.42
CA GLY A 141 -5.01 -15.82 -18.96
C GLY A 141 -3.67 -15.71 -18.24
N SER A 142 -2.63 -16.38 -18.76
CA SER A 142 -1.27 -16.29 -18.18
C SER A 142 -0.73 -14.87 -18.25
N PHE A 143 -0.75 -14.24 -19.42
CA PHE A 143 -0.27 -12.87 -19.60
C PHE A 143 -1.10 -11.88 -18.78
N GLY A 144 -2.41 -12.02 -18.74
CA GLY A 144 -3.28 -11.18 -17.93
C GLY A 144 -3.00 -11.30 -16.44
N SER A 145 -2.77 -12.51 -15.95
CA SER A 145 -2.37 -12.76 -14.56
C SER A 145 -1.01 -12.11 -14.26
N GLY A 146 -0.04 -12.21 -15.17
CA GLY A 146 1.25 -11.54 -15.05
C GLY A 146 1.13 -10.02 -14.98
N ILE A 147 0.31 -9.42 -15.85
CA ILE A 147 0.03 -7.96 -15.85
C ILE A 147 -0.56 -7.50 -14.51
N ALA A 148 -1.52 -8.23 -13.98
CA ALA A 148 -2.13 -7.93 -12.68
C ALA A 148 -1.12 -8.09 -11.53
N SER A 149 -0.27 -9.13 -11.59
CA SER A 149 0.76 -9.41 -10.61
C SER A 149 1.83 -8.30 -10.51
N ILE A 150 2.18 -7.66 -11.63
CA ILE A 150 3.05 -6.46 -11.62
C ILE A 150 2.48 -5.38 -10.70
N LYS A 151 1.19 -5.09 -10.83
CA LYS A 151 0.55 -4.04 -10.02
C LYS A 151 0.48 -4.39 -8.53
N LEU A 152 0.53 -5.68 -8.22
CA LEU A 152 0.57 -6.22 -6.87
C LEU A 152 1.99 -6.42 -6.34
N SER A 153 3.02 -6.06 -7.11
CA SER A 153 4.44 -6.26 -6.79
C SER A 153 4.86 -7.72 -6.62
N LEU A 154 4.11 -8.64 -7.19
CA LEU A 154 4.41 -10.08 -7.18
C LEU A 154 5.36 -10.41 -8.35
N TRP A 155 6.60 -9.97 -8.25
CA TRP A 155 7.56 -9.94 -9.36
C TRP A 155 7.89 -11.32 -9.91
N ASP A 156 8.18 -12.29 -9.06
CA ASP A 156 8.46 -13.67 -9.46
C ASP A 156 7.27 -14.31 -10.17
N ASN A 157 6.07 -14.11 -9.63
CA ASN A 157 4.83 -14.59 -10.25
C ASN A 157 4.57 -13.89 -11.57
N ALA A 158 4.76 -12.56 -11.64
CA ALA A 158 4.60 -11.78 -12.85
C ALA A 158 5.55 -12.29 -13.94
N TYR A 159 6.83 -12.42 -13.63
CA TYR A 159 7.83 -12.89 -14.57
C TYR A 159 7.57 -14.33 -15.04
N ALA A 160 7.27 -15.25 -14.12
CA ALA A 160 6.92 -16.62 -14.46
C ALA A 160 5.70 -16.72 -15.38
N ARG A 161 4.66 -15.92 -15.13
CA ARG A 161 3.45 -15.89 -15.97
C ARG A 161 3.68 -15.26 -17.33
N LEU A 162 4.46 -14.19 -17.40
CA LEU A 162 4.75 -13.50 -18.66
C LEU A 162 5.77 -14.25 -19.52
N SER A 163 6.68 -15.03 -18.92
CA SER A 163 7.65 -15.86 -19.63
C SER A 163 7.14 -17.25 -20.00
N ALA A 164 5.98 -17.67 -19.51
CA ALA A 164 5.45 -19.05 -19.64
C ALA A 164 5.38 -19.57 -21.08
N PHE A 165 5.22 -18.69 -22.06
CA PHE A 165 5.18 -19.03 -23.50
C PHE A 165 6.44 -18.63 -24.27
N GLY A 166 7.52 -18.30 -23.55
CA GLY A 166 8.80 -17.91 -24.07
C GLY A 166 8.93 -16.43 -24.44
N ARG A 167 10.16 -15.91 -24.43
CA ARG A 167 10.52 -14.50 -24.67
C ARG A 167 9.86 -13.92 -25.94
N THR A 168 9.97 -14.62 -27.07
CA THR A 168 9.42 -14.13 -28.35
C THR A 168 7.93 -13.85 -28.28
N ARG A 169 7.16 -14.72 -27.61
CA ARG A 169 5.70 -14.52 -27.44
C ARG A 169 5.41 -13.38 -26.46
N ALA A 170 6.16 -13.29 -25.38
CA ALA A 170 6.03 -12.19 -24.43
C ALA A 170 6.31 -10.84 -25.12
N LEU A 171 7.40 -10.72 -25.86
CA LEU A 171 7.74 -9.50 -26.60
C LEU A 171 6.75 -9.17 -27.73
N GLN A 172 6.06 -10.17 -28.28
CA GLN A 172 5.03 -9.95 -29.28
C GLN A 172 3.74 -9.33 -28.74
N PHE A 173 3.33 -9.67 -27.52
CA PHE A 173 1.99 -9.34 -27.00
C PHE A 173 2.00 -8.48 -25.75
N VAL A 174 3.03 -8.58 -24.91
CA VAL A 174 3.17 -7.91 -23.61
C VAL A 174 4.58 -7.40 -23.34
N PRO A 175 5.20 -6.70 -24.34
CA PRO A 175 6.63 -6.37 -24.27
C PRO A 175 6.97 -5.47 -23.07
N ASP A 176 6.23 -4.43 -22.82
CA ASP A 176 6.48 -3.50 -21.72
C ASP A 176 6.27 -4.15 -20.34
N GLU A 177 5.26 -4.99 -20.20
CA GLU A 177 5.01 -5.71 -18.95
C GLU A 177 6.07 -6.80 -18.71
N TYR A 178 6.44 -7.53 -19.77
CA TYR A 178 7.49 -8.54 -19.68
C TYR A 178 8.85 -7.95 -19.30
N LEU A 179 9.26 -6.90 -19.99
CA LEU A 179 10.52 -6.20 -19.71
C LEU A 179 10.52 -5.59 -18.30
N HIS A 180 9.38 -5.13 -17.84
CA HIS A 180 9.23 -4.61 -16.48
C HIS A 180 9.42 -5.70 -15.42
N ALA A 181 8.74 -6.83 -15.55
CA ALA A 181 8.88 -7.94 -14.63
C ALA A 181 10.30 -8.54 -14.66
N ALA A 182 10.87 -8.69 -15.86
CA ALA A 182 12.24 -9.16 -16.04
C ALA A 182 13.25 -8.22 -15.36
N ALA A 183 13.08 -6.90 -15.46
CA ALA A 183 13.98 -5.92 -14.84
C ALA A 183 14.02 -6.04 -13.30
N GLN A 184 12.99 -6.58 -12.68
CA GLN A 184 12.94 -6.81 -11.22
C GLN A 184 13.56 -8.14 -10.80
N VAL A 185 13.45 -9.17 -11.65
CA VAL A 185 13.87 -10.54 -11.33
C VAL A 185 15.22 -10.91 -11.96
N ASP A 186 15.41 -10.52 -13.23
CA ASP A 186 16.60 -10.83 -14.02
C ASP A 186 16.95 -9.65 -14.94
N LYS A 187 17.80 -8.76 -14.44
CA LYS A 187 18.23 -7.56 -15.19
C LYS A 187 18.95 -7.90 -16.50
N ALA A 188 19.71 -9.00 -16.54
CA ALA A 188 20.41 -9.42 -17.75
C ALA A 188 19.43 -9.85 -18.84
N GLU A 189 18.40 -10.61 -18.47
CA GLU A 189 17.30 -10.97 -19.35
C GLU A 189 16.54 -9.74 -19.85
N ALA A 190 16.24 -8.77 -18.97
CA ALA A 190 15.56 -7.54 -19.36
C ALA A 190 16.34 -6.75 -20.42
N ILE A 191 17.66 -6.61 -20.25
CA ILE A 191 18.53 -5.91 -21.21
C ILE A 191 18.59 -6.67 -22.54
N ALA A 192 18.77 -8.00 -22.50
CA ALA A 192 18.81 -8.84 -23.70
C ALA A 192 17.49 -8.79 -24.47
N ALA A 193 16.36 -8.88 -23.77
CA ALA A 193 15.04 -8.82 -24.36
C ALA A 193 14.74 -7.42 -24.95
N ALA A 194 15.11 -6.34 -24.26
CA ALA A 194 14.95 -4.98 -24.77
C ALA A 194 15.81 -4.74 -26.02
N THR A 195 17.04 -5.24 -26.02
CA THR A 195 17.94 -5.16 -27.20
C THR A 195 17.33 -5.89 -28.41
N GLU A 196 16.82 -7.08 -28.22
CA GLU A 196 16.13 -7.87 -29.25
C GLU A 196 14.89 -7.15 -29.77
N PHE A 197 14.08 -6.60 -28.86
CA PHE A 197 12.84 -5.92 -29.20
C PHE A 197 13.07 -4.63 -29.99
N ILE A 198 13.97 -3.76 -29.54
CA ILE A 198 14.32 -2.49 -30.20
C ILE A 198 14.97 -2.74 -31.57
N ALA A 199 15.77 -3.80 -31.71
CA ALA A 199 16.39 -4.17 -32.99
C ALA A 199 15.38 -4.74 -34.01
N GLY A 200 14.10 -4.92 -33.65
CA GLY A 200 13.06 -5.42 -34.57
C GLY A 200 13.28 -6.87 -35.01
N LYS A 201 14.04 -7.68 -34.26
CA LYS A 201 14.29 -9.08 -34.62
C LYS A 201 13.03 -9.94 -34.39
N GLY A 202 12.66 -10.72 -35.37
CA GLY A 202 11.68 -11.81 -35.19
C GLY A 202 10.20 -11.47 -35.39
N ASN A 203 9.81 -10.61 -36.34
CA ASN A 203 8.41 -10.19 -36.56
C ASN A 203 7.73 -9.62 -35.31
N LEU A 204 8.52 -9.09 -34.41
CA LEU A 204 8.01 -8.41 -33.23
C LEU A 204 7.37 -7.11 -33.72
N ALA A 205 6.13 -6.90 -33.35
CA ALA A 205 5.37 -5.73 -33.77
C ALA A 205 5.84 -4.46 -33.03
N ALA A 206 7.12 -4.10 -33.16
CA ALA A 206 7.63 -2.81 -32.73
C ALA A 206 6.80 -1.67 -33.30
N ASP A 207 6.39 -1.80 -34.59
CA ASP A 207 5.53 -0.87 -35.31
C ASP A 207 4.11 -0.71 -34.71
N LYS A 208 3.76 -1.50 -33.69
CA LYS A 208 2.41 -1.47 -33.05
C LYS A 208 2.42 -0.87 -31.64
N LEU A 209 3.56 -0.48 -31.11
CA LEU A 209 3.58 0.26 -29.86
C LEU A 209 3.28 1.74 -30.12
N ASP A 210 2.33 2.28 -29.37
CA ASP A 210 2.11 3.72 -29.30
C ASP A 210 3.26 4.44 -28.58
N ALA A 211 3.33 5.75 -28.72
CA ALA A 211 4.39 6.57 -28.13
C ALA A 211 4.48 6.41 -26.60
N ASN A 212 3.37 6.23 -25.91
CA ASN A 212 3.34 6.04 -24.46
C ASN A 212 4.05 4.74 -24.03
N ARG A 213 3.88 3.67 -24.78
CA ARG A 213 4.51 2.37 -24.46
C ARG A 213 6.03 2.41 -24.73
N TRP A 214 6.46 3.08 -25.79
CA TRP A 214 7.88 3.34 -26.03
C TRP A 214 8.51 4.19 -24.93
N LEU A 215 7.83 5.24 -24.48
CA LEU A 215 8.29 6.07 -23.36
C LEU A 215 8.46 5.26 -22.07
N ARG A 216 7.51 4.41 -21.75
CA ARG A 216 7.63 3.55 -20.55
C ARG A 216 8.81 2.59 -20.66
N LEU A 217 9.09 2.09 -21.84
CA LEU A 217 10.29 1.28 -22.05
C LEU A 217 11.56 2.12 -21.85
N ALA A 218 11.61 3.33 -22.41
CA ALA A 218 12.73 4.25 -22.23
C ALA A 218 12.97 4.57 -20.74
N GLU A 219 11.92 4.87 -19.97
CA GLU A 219 11.97 5.10 -18.53
C GLU A 219 12.61 3.93 -17.76
N ARG A 220 12.29 2.69 -18.12
CA ARG A 220 12.89 1.49 -17.50
C ARG A 220 14.35 1.30 -17.89
N LEU A 221 14.67 1.55 -19.16
CA LEU A 221 16.04 1.41 -19.67
C LEU A 221 16.98 2.42 -19.03
N ILE A 222 16.52 3.63 -18.70
CA ILE A 222 17.29 4.60 -17.90
C ILE A 222 17.66 3.97 -16.55
N MET A 223 16.70 3.34 -15.88
CA MET A 223 16.95 2.70 -14.59
C MET A 223 17.92 1.53 -14.65
N LEU A 224 18.02 0.90 -15.82
CA LEU A 224 19.02 -0.13 -16.11
C LEU A 224 20.34 0.45 -16.64
N LYS A 225 20.47 1.78 -16.69
CA LYS A 225 21.65 2.51 -17.21
C LYS A 225 22.02 2.12 -18.65
N GLN A 226 21.00 1.94 -19.50
CA GLN A 226 21.15 1.53 -20.92
C GLN A 226 20.87 2.71 -21.85
N ASN A 227 21.68 3.79 -21.75
CA ASN A 227 21.44 5.08 -22.41
C ASN A 227 21.33 4.98 -23.94
N GLU A 228 22.09 4.12 -24.61
CA GLU A 228 21.98 3.89 -26.04
C GLU A 228 20.60 3.29 -26.43
N LEU A 229 20.07 2.36 -25.62
CA LEU A 229 18.76 1.77 -25.85
C LEU A 229 17.65 2.78 -25.54
N VAL A 230 17.85 3.65 -24.54
CA VAL A 230 16.92 4.75 -24.23
C VAL A 230 16.82 5.68 -25.43
N ALA A 231 17.93 6.15 -25.99
CA ALA A 231 17.94 7.04 -27.15
C ALA A 231 17.15 6.44 -28.32
N LYS A 232 17.37 5.15 -28.63
CA LYS A 232 16.63 4.44 -29.68
C LYS A 232 15.14 4.30 -29.37
N ALA A 233 14.78 4.02 -28.12
CA ALA A 233 13.37 3.91 -27.71
C ALA A 233 12.64 5.28 -27.82
N LEU A 234 13.34 6.39 -27.54
CA LEU A 234 12.80 7.74 -27.73
C LEU A 234 12.61 8.10 -29.21
N GLU A 235 13.55 7.72 -30.11
CA GLU A 235 13.38 7.87 -31.56
C GLU A 235 12.14 7.11 -32.07
N LEU A 236 11.91 5.91 -31.55
CA LEU A 236 10.74 5.10 -31.89
C LEU A 236 9.45 5.73 -31.32
N ALA A 237 9.49 6.32 -30.12
CA ALA A 237 8.36 7.04 -29.54
C ALA A 237 7.96 8.27 -30.40
N GLU A 238 8.94 9.00 -30.94
CA GLU A 238 8.70 10.18 -31.80
C GLU A 238 8.04 9.85 -33.15
N SER A 239 8.25 8.62 -33.62
CA SER A 239 7.68 8.13 -34.89
C SER A 239 6.40 7.31 -34.72
N ALA A 240 6.01 7.00 -33.48
CA ALA A 240 4.87 6.13 -33.15
C ALA A 240 3.52 6.90 -33.16
N GLU A 241 2.43 6.13 -33.16
CA GLU A 241 1.09 6.68 -32.99
C GLU A 241 0.97 7.41 -31.65
N GLY A 242 0.38 8.63 -31.67
CA GLY A 242 0.23 9.47 -30.47
C GLY A 242 1.49 10.25 -30.07
N ALA A 243 2.55 10.31 -30.90
CA ALA A 243 3.80 10.99 -30.58
C ALA A 243 3.62 12.44 -30.15
N ALA A 244 2.71 13.17 -30.78
CA ALA A 244 2.44 14.58 -30.45
C ALA A 244 1.95 14.79 -29.00
N ASP A 245 1.21 13.82 -28.44
CA ASP A 245 0.67 13.89 -27.09
C ASP A 245 1.76 13.69 -26.01
N TYR A 246 2.92 13.15 -26.40
CA TYR A 246 4.03 12.81 -25.51
C TYR A 246 5.33 13.56 -25.82
N ALA A 247 5.29 14.55 -26.70
CA ALA A 247 6.50 15.30 -27.11
C ALA A 247 7.25 15.90 -25.91
N LEU A 248 6.52 16.43 -24.92
CA LEU A 248 7.10 17.00 -23.71
C LEU A 248 7.83 15.95 -22.86
N GLN A 249 7.28 14.73 -22.75
CA GLN A 249 7.88 13.65 -21.99
C GLN A 249 9.14 13.09 -22.71
N VAL A 250 9.11 13.05 -24.03
CA VAL A 250 10.28 12.68 -24.83
C VAL A 250 11.42 13.68 -24.64
N GLU A 251 11.12 14.98 -24.73
CA GLU A 251 12.10 16.05 -24.50
C GLU A 251 12.64 15.98 -23.05
N TYR A 252 11.77 15.76 -22.09
CA TYR A 252 12.15 15.60 -20.69
C TYR A 252 13.16 14.48 -20.48
N LEU A 253 12.92 13.29 -21.08
CA LEU A 253 13.83 12.16 -20.96
C LEU A 253 15.16 12.38 -21.70
N ARG A 254 15.15 13.10 -22.82
CA ARG A 254 16.39 13.52 -23.49
C ARG A 254 17.24 14.44 -22.61
N ASN A 255 16.57 15.41 -21.97
CA ASN A 255 17.23 16.30 -21.01
C ASN A 255 17.76 15.53 -19.80
N TRP A 256 17.07 14.44 -19.37
CA TRP A 256 17.58 13.58 -18.30
C TRP A 256 18.88 12.86 -18.69
N LEU A 257 18.96 12.32 -19.91
CA LEU A 257 20.20 11.71 -20.42
C LEU A 257 21.38 12.72 -20.43
N ALA A 258 21.11 13.97 -20.76
CA ALA A 258 22.11 15.03 -20.70
C ALA A 258 22.57 15.32 -19.24
N ILE A 259 21.66 15.23 -18.27
CA ILE A 259 22.00 15.35 -16.83
C ILE A 259 22.91 14.20 -16.37
N GLU A 260 22.68 12.98 -16.83
CA GLU A 260 23.52 11.82 -16.49
C GLU A 260 24.96 11.95 -17.04
N GLU A 261 25.12 12.57 -18.19
CA GLU A 261 26.42 12.76 -18.84
C GLU A 261 27.16 14.00 -18.33
N GLU A 262 26.49 14.89 -17.63
CA GLU A 262 27.05 16.15 -17.17
C GLU A 262 28.07 15.94 -16.05
N THR A 263 29.30 16.35 -16.29
CA THR A 263 30.36 16.31 -15.30
C THR A 263 30.54 17.69 -14.65
N THR A 264 30.55 17.73 -13.32
CA THR A 264 30.84 18.97 -12.59
C THR A 264 32.33 19.08 -12.30
N THR A 265 32.99 20.09 -12.86
CA THR A 265 34.40 20.39 -12.54
C THR A 265 34.47 21.09 -11.19
N VAL A 266 35.15 20.52 -10.25
CA VAL A 266 35.38 21.12 -8.92
C VAL A 266 36.64 21.95 -8.95
N PRO A 267 36.60 23.27 -8.64
CA PRO A 267 37.80 24.09 -8.50
C PRO A 267 38.71 23.58 -7.38
N ALA A 268 40.02 23.72 -7.56
CA ALA A 268 41.00 23.27 -6.58
C ALA A 268 40.75 23.93 -5.22
N GLY A 269 40.63 23.12 -4.18
CA GLY A 269 40.39 23.59 -2.80
C GLY A 269 38.93 24.00 -2.53
N ALA A 270 38.02 23.87 -3.50
CA ALA A 270 36.62 24.11 -3.26
C ALA A 270 35.96 22.88 -2.57
N ILE A 271 34.95 23.16 -1.75
CA ILE A 271 34.15 22.14 -1.05
C ILE A 271 32.88 21.90 -1.85
N SER A 272 32.64 20.67 -2.28
CA SER A 272 31.42 20.31 -3.02
C SER A 272 30.21 20.24 -2.09
N ILE A 273 29.18 21.03 -2.41
CA ILE A 273 27.92 21.13 -1.66
C ILE A 273 26.75 20.75 -2.59
N GLY A 274 26.06 19.67 -2.26
CA GLY A 274 24.88 19.21 -2.97
C GLY A 274 23.64 20.05 -2.63
N ILE A 275 22.97 20.53 -3.67
CA ILE A 275 21.70 21.23 -3.58
C ILE A 275 20.60 20.34 -4.12
N VAL A 276 19.58 20.05 -3.31
CA VAL A 276 18.51 19.11 -3.65
C VAL A 276 17.57 19.68 -4.70
N ASP A 277 17.36 18.94 -5.79
CA ASP A 277 16.27 19.13 -6.76
C ASP A 277 15.40 17.85 -6.79
N TYR A 278 14.24 17.93 -7.43
CA TYR A 278 13.18 16.90 -7.33
C TYR A 278 12.82 16.29 -8.68
N LYS A 279 13.68 16.42 -9.67
CA LYS A 279 13.52 15.73 -10.96
C LYS A 279 13.88 14.26 -10.82
N GLN A 280 13.27 13.44 -11.64
CA GLN A 280 13.53 12.00 -11.73
C GLN A 280 13.17 11.49 -13.11
N PRO A 281 13.70 10.33 -13.58
CA PRO A 281 13.47 9.85 -14.94
C PRO A 281 12.00 9.69 -15.31
N LEU A 282 11.14 9.35 -14.36
CA LEU A 282 9.70 9.25 -14.59
C LEU A 282 9.02 10.62 -14.54
N PHE A 283 8.69 11.18 -15.70
CA PHE A 283 8.07 12.50 -15.83
C PHE A 283 6.85 12.69 -14.92
N ASP A 284 5.89 11.75 -14.96
CA ASP A 284 4.66 11.84 -14.16
C ASP A 284 4.90 11.84 -12.65
N LYS A 285 6.10 11.51 -12.26
CA LYS A 285 6.48 11.35 -10.87
C LYS A 285 7.45 12.43 -10.37
N THR A 286 8.06 13.14 -11.27
CA THR A 286 8.75 14.38 -10.93
C THR A 286 7.82 15.29 -10.13
N SER A 287 8.34 15.92 -9.09
CA SER A 287 7.53 16.79 -8.25
C SER A 287 6.89 17.91 -9.04
N SER A 288 5.60 18.10 -8.84
CA SER A 288 4.83 19.25 -9.33
C SER A 288 4.46 20.19 -8.19
N ASN A 289 5.08 20.02 -7.02
CA ASN A 289 4.75 20.73 -5.80
C ASN A 289 5.80 21.81 -5.50
N LEU A 290 5.45 23.08 -5.66
CA LEU A 290 6.37 24.18 -5.36
C LEU A 290 6.85 24.19 -3.90
N GLY A 291 6.09 23.60 -2.97
CA GLY A 291 6.49 23.44 -1.57
C GLY A 291 7.74 22.59 -1.36
N ASP A 292 8.11 21.73 -2.33
CA ASP A 292 9.35 20.99 -2.25
C ASP A 292 10.55 21.93 -2.46
N HIS A 293 10.45 22.89 -3.39
CA HIS A 293 11.47 23.92 -3.60
C HIS A 293 11.57 24.88 -2.42
N VAL A 294 10.50 25.08 -1.62
CA VAL A 294 10.58 25.80 -0.35
C VAL A 294 11.49 25.08 0.66
N GLN A 295 11.51 23.76 0.66
CA GLN A 295 12.45 23.00 1.50
C GLN A 295 13.90 23.23 1.06
N THR A 296 14.16 23.19 -0.26
CA THR A 296 15.50 23.49 -0.79
C THR A 296 15.92 24.92 -0.52
N LEU A 297 15.00 25.88 -0.67
CA LEU A 297 15.24 27.30 -0.33
C LEU A 297 15.65 27.44 1.14
N SER A 298 14.95 26.76 2.05
CA SER A 298 15.28 26.76 3.47
C SER A 298 16.66 26.12 3.74
N SER A 299 16.98 25.04 3.04
CA SER A 299 18.29 24.37 3.14
C SER A 299 19.43 25.27 2.63
N MET A 300 19.24 25.94 1.49
CA MET A 300 20.23 26.89 0.98
C MET A 300 20.45 28.04 1.95
N GLY A 301 19.40 28.49 2.66
CA GLY A 301 19.50 29.50 3.70
C GLY A 301 20.53 29.16 4.79
N HIS A 302 20.66 27.87 5.13
CA HIS A 302 21.69 27.43 6.10
C HIS A 302 23.12 27.53 5.56
N LEU A 303 23.33 27.33 4.27
CA LEU A 303 24.64 27.51 3.65
C LEU A 303 24.99 28.98 3.48
N VAL A 304 24.12 29.76 2.81
CA VAL A 304 24.41 31.15 2.42
C VAL A 304 24.45 32.13 3.59
N ARG A 305 24.00 31.74 4.80
CA ARG A 305 24.13 32.56 6.00
C ARG A 305 25.58 32.68 6.53
N HIS A 306 26.51 31.83 6.05
CA HIS A 306 27.93 31.93 6.34
C HIS A 306 28.58 32.98 5.43
N SER A 307 28.84 34.15 5.96
CA SER A 307 29.19 35.34 5.18
C SER A 307 30.59 35.32 4.53
N ASN A 308 31.44 34.35 4.89
CA ASN A 308 32.81 34.22 4.38
C ASN A 308 32.91 33.25 3.20
N LEU A 309 31.78 32.92 2.53
CA LEU A 309 31.72 31.99 1.40
C LEU A 309 31.81 32.75 0.07
N THR A 310 32.42 32.08 -0.90
CA THR A 310 32.26 32.34 -2.31
C THR A 310 31.60 31.10 -2.97
N PHE A 311 30.84 31.30 -4.03
CA PHE A 311 30.13 30.21 -4.69
C PHE A 311 30.69 29.94 -6.09
N SER A 312 30.79 28.66 -6.42
CA SER A 312 31.18 28.18 -7.74
C SER A 312 30.26 27.02 -8.17
N GLY A 313 30.46 26.50 -9.35
CA GLY A 313 29.61 25.51 -10.01
C GLY A 313 28.92 26.13 -11.24
N LYS A 314 27.69 25.68 -11.54
CA LYS A 314 26.90 26.31 -12.60
C LYS A 314 26.64 27.79 -12.32
N PRO A 315 26.85 28.70 -13.30
CA PRO A 315 26.73 30.15 -13.08
C PRO A 315 25.36 30.56 -12.52
N GLU A 316 24.27 29.94 -13.01
CA GLU A 316 22.92 30.24 -12.55
C GLU A 316 22.67 29.80 -11.08
N LEU A 317 23.33 28.71 -10.66
CA LEU A 317 23.21 28.22 -9.28
C LEU A 317 24.07 29.04 -8.31
N ALA A 318 25.29 29.42 -8.73
CA ALA A 318 26.16 30.30 -7.98
C ALA A 318 25.52 31.71 -7.85
N GLY A 319 24.96 32.25 -8.93
CA GLY A 319 24.24 33.53 -8.92
C GLY A 319 23.02 33.54 -8.00
N LEU A 320 22.25 32.44 -7.96
CA LEU A 320 21.15 32.27 -7.01
C LEU A 320 21.68 32.27 -5.56
N ALA A 321 22.79 31.58 -5.28
CA ALA A 321 23.35 31.55 -3.95
C ALA A 321 23.84 32.93 -3.48
N ASP A 322 24.47 33.74 -4.38
CA ASP A 322 24.86 35.13 -4.10
C ASP A 322 23.64 36.01 -3.81
N GLU A 323 22.56 35.85 -4.61
CA GLU A 323 21.28 36.56 -4.38
C GLU A 323 20.70 36.22 -3.01
N LEU A 324 20.65 34.91 -2.66
CA LEU A 324 20.12 34.46 -1.36
C LEU A 324 21.00 34.91 -0.20
N ALA A 325 22.32 34.95 -0.35
CA ALA A 325 23.24 35.47 0.65
C ALA A 325 22.96 36.95 0.98
N ALA A 326 22.67 37.76 -0.05
CA ALA A 326 22.31 39.17 0.14
C ALA A 326 20.96 39.37 0.87
N ARG A 327 20.11 38.32 0.94
CA ARG A 327 18.81 38.36 1.63
C ARG A 327 18.88 37.90 3.09
N VAL A 328 20.01 37.37 3.54
CA VAL A 328 20.16 36.83 4.91
C VAL A 328 19.89 37.92 5.95
N LYS A 329 19.04 37.57 6.93
CA LYS A 329 18.82 38.42 8.10
C LYS A 329 20.13 38.64 8.88
N PRO A 330 20.45 39.90 9.30
CA PRO A 330 21.68 40.16 10.08
C PRO A 330 21.81 39.29 11.34
N GLU A 331 20.73 39.06 12.05
CA GLU A 331 20.68 38.20 13.24
C GLU A 331 20.82 36.69 12.96
N ARG A 332 20.73 36.29 11.70
CA ARG A 332 20.94 34.91 11.22
C ARG A 332 22.32 34.71 10.58
N ALA A 333 23.03 35.79 10.28
CA ALA A 333 24.34 35.72 9.65
C ALA A 333 25.38 35.08 10.57
N VAL A 334 26.25 34.27 9.99
CA VAL A 334 27.39 33.64 10.65
C VAL A 334 28.66 34.26 10.06
N THR A 335 29.33 35.12 10.82
CA THR A 335 30.45 35.91 10.33
C THR A 335 31.82 35.33 10.71
N ASP A 336 31.88 34.36 11.61
CA ASP A 336 33.08 33.77 12.22
C ASP A 336 33.36 32.34 11.70
N SER A 337 32.72 31.91 10.61
CA SER A 337 33.05 30.67 9.92
C SER A 337 34.32 30.81 9.07
N ALA A 338 34.95 29.69 8.76
CA ALA A 338 36.08 29.63 7.83
C ALA A 338 35.70 30.20 6.47
N ALA A 339 36.63 30.93 5.83
CA ALA A 339 36.47 31.33 4.44
C ALA A 339 36.65 30.13 3.55
N ALA A 340 35.70 29.89 2.65
CA ALA A 340 35.72 28.74 1.74
C ALA A 340 35.06 29.05 0.40
N ASN A 341 35.44 28.29 -0.65
CA ASN A 341 34.67 28.25 -1.89
C ASN A 341 33.74 27.06 -1.87
N ALA A 342 32.45 27.29 -1.88
CA ALA A 342 31.43 26.28 -1.99
C ALA A 342 31.11 25.99 -3.47
N ASN A 343 31.52 24.84 -3.99
CA ASN A 343 31.17 24.40 -5.32
C ASN A 343 29.78 23.73 -5.29
N LEU A 344 28.80 24.40 -5.86
CA LEU A 344 27.40 23.98 -5.81
C LEU A 344 27.10 22.93 -6.89
N VAL A 345 26.57 21.79 -6.45
CA VAL A 345 26.20 20.65 -7.30
C VAL A 345 24.71 20.41 -7.18
N LEU A 346 23.98 20.51 -8.29
CA LEU A 346 22.55 20.21 -8.30
C LEU A 346 22.34 18.69 -8.27
N VAL A 347 21.72 18.19 -7.21
CA VAL A 347 21.52 16.76 -6.97
C VAL A 347 20.06 16.41 -7.11
N GLN A 348 19.75 15.53 -8.06
CA GLN A 348 18.40 14.99 -8.22
C GLN A 348 18.13 13.96 -7.12
N ARG A 349 17.33 14.32 -6.12
CA ARG A 349 17.11 13.52 -4.90
C ARG A 349 16.70 12.09 -5.21
N ASP A 350 15.77 11.91 -6.16
CA ASP A 350 15.17 10.62 -6.48
C ASP A 350 15.85 9.91 -7.67
N GLY A 351 17.05 10.32 -8.04
CA GLY A 351 17.81 9.75 -9.14
C GLY A 351 19.30 10.08 -9.06
N SER A 352 19.82 10.34 -7.85
CA SER A 352 21.21 10.75 -7.66
C SER A 352 22.21 9.69 -8.12
N ASP A 353 21.87 8.41 -8.06
CA ASP A 353 22.70 7.29 -8.52
C ASP A 353 22.87 7.23 -10.03
N LEU A 354 22.09 7.99 -10.79
CA LEU A 354 22.18 8.15 -12.23
C LEU A 354 23.02 9.38 -12.65
N GLN A 355 23.48 10.20 -11.71
CA GLN A 355 24.27 11.41 -11.97
C GLN A 355 25.76 11.20 -11.78
N GLN A 356 26.55 12.08 -12.40
CA GLN A 356 27.97 12.24 -12.12
C GLN A 356 28.15 13.21 -10.95
N ILE A 357 28.27 12.67 -9.74
CA ILE A 357 28.45 13.47 -8.53
C ILE A 357 29.92 13.52 -8.13
N PRO A 358 30.51 14.71 -7.87
CA PRO A 358 31.87 14.84 -7.38
C PRO A 358 32.09 14.11 -6.05
N GLU A 359 33.30 13.59 -5.85
CA GLU A 359 33.65 12.93 -4.58
C GLU A 359 33.45 13.88 -3.39
N GLN A 360 33.07 13.31 -2.25
CA GLN A 360 32.85 14.04 -0.99
C GLN A 360 31.87 15.24 -1.11
N THR A 361 30.81 15.11 -1.91
CA THR A 361 29.77 16.12 -1.97
C THR A 361 28.91 16.08 -0.73
N TRP A 362 29.05 17.12 0.14
CA TRP A 362 28.24 17.28 1.33
C TRP A 362 26.84 17.73 1.00
N MET A 363 25.82 17.11 1.58
CA MET A 363 24.44 17.46 1.28
C MET A 363 23.54 17.36 2.51
N VAL A 364 22.88 18.46 2.86
CA VAL A 364 21.76 18.40 3.80
C VAL A 364 20.61 17.69 3.11
N THR A 365 20.19 16.60 3.69
CA THR A 365 19.27 15.63 3.09
C THR A 365 17.95 15.65 3.84
N PHE A 366 16.89 16.05 3.17
CA PHE A 366 15.57 16.32 3.74
C PHE A 366 14.45 15.91 2.79
N GLY A 367 13.21 15.98 3.30
CA GLY A 367 12.01 15.87 2.51
C GLY A 367 11.35 14.50 2.58
N TRP A 368 10.44 14.29 1.68
CA TRP A 368 9.62 13.08 1.62
C TRP A 368 10.30 12.04 0.74
N TYR A 369 10.92 11.02 1.35
CA TYR A 369 11.52 9.89 0.67
C TYR A 369 10.52 8.75 0.51
N ALA A 370 10.63 8.05 -0.60
CA ALA A 370 9.77 6.97 -1.03
C ALA A 370 8.28 7.33 -1.10
N GLN A 371 7.92 7.86 -2.21
CA GLN A 371 6.63 7.49 -2.74
C GLN A 371 6.71 6.01 -3.12
N TYR A 372 5.94 5.16 -2.43
CA TYR A 372 5.85 3.75 -2.79
C TYR A 372 5.58 3.61 -4.28
N ARG A 373 6.43 2.80 -4.91
CA ARG A 373 6.23 2.29 -6.26
C ARG A 373 6.67 0.87 -6.29
N PRO A 374 5.74 -0.01 -6.63
CA PRO A 374 6.04 -1.43 -6.78
C PRO A 374 7.16 -1.71 -7.77
N ASP A 375 7.48 -0.75 -8.62
CA ASP A 375 8.28 -0.95 -9.82
C ASP A 375 9.68 -0.32 -9.77
N MET A 376 9.98 0.53 -8.77
CA MET A 376 11.29 1.19 -8.71
C MET A 376 11.64 1.67 -7.31
N THR A 377 12.85 1.34 -6.83
CA THR A 377 13.46 1.90 -5.63
C THR A 377 14.20 3.18 -6.00
N TYR A 378 13.59 4.32 -5.63
CA TYR A 378 14.26 5.61 -5.78
C TYR A 378 14.65 6.19 -4.43
N GLY A 379 15.69 6.98 -4.45
CA GLY A 379 16.00 7.92 -3.41
C GLY A 379 16.98 7.42 -2.36
N MET A 380 17.06 6.13 -2.06
CA MET A 380 18.01 5.60 -1.08
C MET A 380 18.43 4.17 -1.41
N PRO A 381 19.71 3.83 -1.29
CA PRO A 381 20.85 4.72 -0.98
C PRO A 381 21.04 5.84 -2.01
N LEU A 382 21.53 7.02 -1.58
CA LEU A 382 21.99 8.07 -2.49
C LEU A 382 23.31 7.68 -3.15
N HIS A 383 23.73 8.43 -4.19
CA HIS A 383 25.00 8.22 -4.86
C HIS A 383 26.17 8.12 -3.87
N ALA A 384 27.10 7.19 -4.12
CA ALA A 384 28.18 6.85 -3.17
C ALA A 384 29.13 8.02 -2.81
N ASN A 385 29.20 9.03 -3.68
CA ASN A 385 30.01 10.24 -3.46
C ASN A 385 29.31 11.29 -2.57
N ILE A 386 28.00 11.11 -2.26
CA ILE A 386 27.27 12.03 -1.38
C ILE A 386 27.56 11.70 0.08
N ARG A 387 27.79 12.74 0.85
CA ARG A 387 27.94 12.73 2.32
C ARG A 387 26.73 13.39 2.94
N PRO A 388 25.68 12.62 3.29
CA PRO A 388 24.41 13.19 3.72
C PRO A 388 24.45 13.62 5.18
N ILE A 389 23.84 14.76 5.47
CA ILE A 389 23.44 15.17 6.82
C ILE A 389 21.92 15.15 6.86
N PHE A 390 21.35 14.18 7.56
CA PHE A 390 19.91 13.92 7.54
C PHE A 390 19.17 14.84 8.52
N VAL A 391 18.33 15.74 7.97
CA VAL A 391 17.43 16.62 8.73
C VAL A 391 16.07 16.67 8.06
N SER A 392 14.99 16.62 8.82
CA SER A 392 13.61 16.73 8.26
C SER A 392 13.22 15.61 7.28
N VAL A 393 13.77 14.42 7.46
CA VAL A 393 13.44 13.25 6.63
C VAL A 393 12.06 12.71 7.00
N HIS A 394 11.24 12.43 6.01
CA HIS A 394 10.00 11.68 6.15
C HIS A 394 10.02 10.44 5.27
N ILE A 395 9.75 9.28 5.85
CA ILE A 395 9.59 8.01 5.13
C ILE A 395 8.12 7.62 5.15
N ASN A 396 7.52 7.63 3.97
CA ASN A 396 6.09 7.34 3.84
C ASN A 396 5.81 5.85 3.69
N HIS A 397 6.74 5.11 3.12
CA HIS A 397 6.54 3.70 2.79
C HIS A 397 7.71 2.83 3.23
N ILE A 398 7.37 1.72 3.86
CA ILE A 398 8.33 0.77 4.43
C ILE A 398 9.22 0.10 3.37
N SER A 399 8.72 -0.09 2.16
CA SER A 399 9.48 -0.71 1.07
C SER A 399 10.78 0.02 0.73
N LEU A 400 10.95 1.27 1.20
CA LEU A 400 12.22 1.98 1.11
C LEU A 400 13.29 1.37 2.01
N LEU A 401 12.90 0.78 3.12
CA LEU A 401 13.82 0.25 4.13
C LEU A 401 14.31 -1.16 3.77
N THR A 402 14.90 -1.28 2.58
CA THR A 402 15.63 -2.50 2.20
C THR A 402 16.84 -2.71 3.10
N PRO A 403 17.42 -3.92 3.17
CA PRO A 403 18.65 -4.17 3.94
C PRO A 403 19.77 -3.17 3.60
N GLU A 404 19.93 -2.81 2.32
CA GLU A 404 20.93 -1.85 1.84
C GLU A 404 20.62 -0.44 2.35
N THR A 405 19.35 -0.01 2.29
CA THR A 405 18.93 1.31 2.79
C THR A 405 19.11 1.40 4.31
N ILE A 406 18.76 0.33 5.05
CA ILE A 406 18.96 0.27 6.50
C ILE A 406 20.44 0.38 6.85
N ALA A 407 21.30 -0.37 6.16
CA ALA A 407 22.75 -0.30 6.35
C ALA A 407 23.29 1.10 6.02
N TYR A 408 22.82 1.70 4.95
CA TYR A 408 23.17 3.06 4.53
C TYR A 408 22.75 4.12 5.57
N LEU A 409 21.52 4.08 6.05
CA LEU A 409 21.05 5.01 7.07
C LEU A 409 21.78 4.82 8.42
N LYS A 410 22.13 3.58 8.79
CA LYS A 410 22.95 3.30 9.98
C LYS A 410 24.35 3.89 9.86
N LYS A 411 24.95 3.82 8.67
CA LYS A 411 26.29 4.37 8.41
C LYS A 411 26.35 5.89 8.69
N TYR A 412 25.29 6.60 8.31
CA TYR A 412 25.23 8.07 8.40
C TYR A 412 24.32 8.58 9.52
N ALA A 413 23.95 7.69 10.45
CA ALA A 413 23.13 8.08 11.61
C ALA A 413 23.88 9.07 12.54
N PRO A 414 23.13 9.84 13.36
CA PRO A 414 21.68 9.81 13.55
C PRO A 414 20.88 10.52 12.46
N VAL A 415 19.63 10.05 12.25
CA VAL A 415 18.73 10.60 11.23
C VAL A 415 17.75 11.58 11.86
N GLY A 416 17.81 12.86 11.47
CA GLY A 416 16.83 13.87 11.85
C GLY A 416 15.53 13.70 11.07
N CYS A 417 14.45 13.34 11.75
CA CYS A 417 13.15 13.06 11.16
C CYS A 417 12.22 14.25 11.26
N ARG A 418 11.38 14.43 10.22
CA ARG A 418 10.40 15.51 10.18
C ARG A 418 9.25 15.30 11.15
N ASP A 419 8.86 14.07 11.39
CA ASP A 419 7.72 13.66 12.22
C ASP A 419 8.07 12.47 13.12
N TRP A 420 7.32 12.32 14.22
CA TRP A 420 7.54 11.24 15.19
C TRP A 420 7.29 9.85 14.62
N ASN A 421 6.40 9.73 13.66
CA ASN A 421 6.13 8.44 13.01
C ASN A 421 7.38 7.90 12.30
N THR A 422 8.11 8.78 11.58
CA THR A 422 9.39 8.40 10.96
C THR A 422 10.46 8.06 11.99
N VAL A 423 10.52 8.77 13.13
CA VAL A 423 11.44 8.42 14.24
C VAL A 423 11.20 7.00 14.73
N HIS A 424 9.94 6.67 15.03
CA HIS A 424 9.57 5.34 15.52
C HIS A 424 9.83 4.24 14.48
N LEU A 425 9.58 4.53 13.21
CA LEU A 425 9.89 3.61 12.10
C LEU A 425 11.39 3.30 12.04
N LEU A 426 12.25 4.32 12.11
CA LEU A 426 13.70 4.12 12.05
C LEU A 426 14.25 3.42 13.31
N HIS A 427 13.71 3.75 14.49
CA HIS A 427 14.05 3.02 15.73
C HIS A 427 13.70 1.53 15.62
N ALA A 428 12.56 1.18 14.99
CA ALA A 428 12.18 -0.20 14.75
C ALA A 428 13.19 -0.94 13.85
N ALA A 429 13.74 -0.25 12.86
CA ALA A 429 14.81 -0.77 12.00
C ALA A 429 16.21 -0.75 12.67
N GLY A 430 16.30 -0.34 13.95
CA GLY A 430 17.56 -0.23 14.70
C GLY A 430 18.46 0.89 14.20
N ILE A 431 17.88 1.97 13.65
CA ILE A 431 18.58 3.15 13.16
C ILE A 431 18.45 4.27 14.20
N PRO A 432 19.54 4.82 14.73
CA PRO A 432 19.49 6.01 15.60
C PRO A 432 18.82 7.17 14.87
N ALA A 433 17.74 7.70 15.46
CA ALA A 433 16.95 8.78 14.88
C ALA A 433 16.39 9.71 15.95
N PHE A 434 16.09 10.94 15.57
CA PHE A 434 15.50 11.94 16.45
C PHE A 434 14.50 12.83 15.71
N PHE A 435 13.61 13.48 16.42
CA PHE A 435 12.66 14.43 15.87
C PHE A 435 13.36 15.78 15.65
N SER A 436 13.68 16.10 14.38
CA SER A 436 14.24 17.40 14.00
C SER A 436 13.16 18.45 13.68
N GLY A 437 11.95 18.01 13.35
CA GLY A 437 10.95 18.85 12.73
C GLY A 437 11.25 19.16 11.26
N CYS A 438 10.56 20.14 10.69
CA CYS A 438 10.65 20.48 9.26
C CYS A 438 11.61 21.65 9.03
N ILE A 439 12.54 21.50 8.07
CA ILE A 439 13.52 22.53 7.69
C ILE A 439 12.87 23.83 7.24
N THR A 440 11.63 23.79 6.70
CA THR A 440 10.91 25.00 6.27
C THR A 440 10.57 25.96 7.39
N THR A 441 10.70 25.55 8.66
CA THR A 441 10.58 26.45 9.82
C THR A 441 11.73 27.47 9.90
N THR A 442 12.79 27.29 9.13
CA THR A 442 14.00 28.14 9.14
C THR A 442 14.10 29.06 7.92
N VAL A 443 13.09 29.05 7.04
CA VAL A 443 13.13 29.87 5.81
C VAL A 443 13.18 31.38 6.09
N ASP A 444 12.78 31.80 7.30
CA ASP A 444 12.87 33.18 7.77
C ASP A 444 14.31 33.74 7.69
N THR A 445 15.31 32.90 7.65
CA THR A 445 16.72 33.27 7.45
C THR A 445 16.89 34.17 6.22
N LEU A 446 16.10 34.00 5.18
CA LEU A 446 16.17 34.71 3.90
C LEU A 446 15.22 35.91 3.80
N PHE A 447 14.51 36.26 4.88
CA PHE A 447 13.48 37.31 4.89
C PHE A 447 13.85 38.46 5.83
N ALA A 448 14.89 39.22 5.48
CA ALA A 448 15.30 40.42 6.20
C ALA A 448 14.24 41.55 6.13
N GLY A 449 14.26 42.45 7.09
CA GLY A 449 13.38 43.60 7.17
C GLY A 449 11.99 43.32 7.74
N ALA A 450 11.24 44.39 8.00
CA ALA A 450 9.86 44.29 8.48
C ALA A 450 8.93 43.77 7.36
N PRO A 451 7.82 43.08 7.73
CA PRO A 451 6.77 42.76 6.75
C PRO A 451 6.24 43.98 6.02
N GLY A 452 5.85 43.80 4.75
CA GLY A 452 5.21 44.84 3.96
C GLY A 452 3.80 45.20 4.44
N GLU A 453 3.19 46.19 3.79
CA GLU A 453 1.80 46.59 4.06
C GLU A 453 0.86 45.49 3.51
N ARG A 454 0.13 44.83 4.42
CA ARG A 454 -0.95 43.88 4.08
C ARG A 454 -2.20 44.66 3.72
N GLY A 455 -3.26 44.00 3.25
CA GLY A 455 -4.53 44.67 2.95
C GLY A 455 -5.21 44.12 1.69
N HIS A 456 -4.68 43.06 1.10
CA HIS A 456 -5.21 42.46 -0.13
C HIS A 456 -6.07 41.20 0.08
N GLY A 457 -6.61 41.06 1.30
CA GLY A 457 -7.54 39.96 1.63
C GLY A 457 -6.88 38.63 1.86
N ASN A 458 -7.65 37.53 1.71
CA ASN A 458 -7.23 36.20 2.07
C ASN A 458 -6.67 35.41 0.88
N MET A 459 -5.66 34.58 1.15
CA MET A 459 -5.15 33.60 0.20
C MET A 459 -5.55 32.17 0.64
N PHE A 460 -6.17 31.42 -0.26
CA PHE A 460 -6.55 30.01 -0.04
C PHE A 460 -5.65 29.08 -0.87
N VAL A 461 -4.78 28.33 -0.20
CA VAL A 461 -3.80 27.45 -0.85
C VAL A 461 -4.26 25.99 -0.74
N ASP A 462 -4.64 25.37 -1.87
CA ASP A 462 -5.12 23.98 -1.95
C ASP A 462 -6.26 23.65 -0.95
N THR A 463 -7.02 24.65 -0.54
CA THR A 463 -8.20 24.47 0.32
C THR A 463 -9.38 25.23 -0.29
N LYS A 464 -10.62 24.81 0.04
CA LYS A 464 -11.81 25.52 -0.45
C LYS A 464 -11.90 26.89 0.19
N PRO A 465 -12.13 27.97 -0.59
CA PRO A 465 -12.42 29.27 -0.04
C PRO A 465 -13.63 29.20 0.90
N THR A 466 -13.48 29.76 2.10
CA THR A 466 -14.54 29.88 3.11
C THR A 466 -15.07 31.32 3.21
N GLY A 467 -14.53 32.23 2.36
CA GLY A 467 -14.88 33.63 2.31
C GLY A 467 -14.26 34.29 1.06
N PRO A 468 -14.31 35.66 0.96
CA PRO A 468 -13.65 36.38 -0.11
C PRO A 468 -12.13 36.24 -0.04
N GLY A 469 -11.48 36.12 -1.19
CA GLY A 469 -10.03 35.99 -1.30
C GLY A 469 -9.62 35.31 -2.58
N GLU A 470 -8.33 35.13 -2.76
CA GLU A 470 -7.73 34.46 -3.91
C GLU A 470 -7.52 32.96 -3.63
N PHE A 471 -7.62 32.17 -4.69
CA PHE A 471 -7.32 30.74 -4.64
C PHE A 471 -6.07 30.42 -5.44
N TRP A 472 -5.16 29.66 -4.86
CA TRP A 472 -3.94 29.23 -5.52
C TRP A 472 -3.65 27.73 -5.29
N LYS A 473 -3.11 27.07 -6.30
CA LYS A 473 -2.65 25.69 -6.21
C LYS A 473 -1.14 25.64 -6.06
N GLN A 474 -0.66 25.01 -4.99
CA GLN A 474 0.77 24.79 -4.78
C GLN A 474 1.32 23.68 -5.68
N VAL A 475 0.46 22.71 -6.04
CA VAL A 475 0.77 21.64 -6.99
C VAL A 475 0.41 22.09 -8.39
N ARG A 476 1.42 22.28 -9.25
CA ARG A 476 1.31 22.85 -10.60
C ARG A 476 2.14 22.04 -11.59
N PRO A 477 1.59 21.67 -12.76
CA PRO A 477 2.31 20.91 -13.78
C PRO A 477 3.63 21.55 -14.22
N GLU A 478 3.68 22.87 -14.32
CA GLU A 478 4.81 23.65 -14.79
C GLU A 478 6.08 23.45 -13.93
N VAL A 479 5.92 23.22 -12.64
CA VAL A 479 7.04 22.97 -11.71
C VAL A 479 7.91 21.79 -12.17
N ARG A 480 7.34 20.81 -12.89
CA ARG A 480 8.10 19.69 -13.43
C ARG A 480 9.09 20.05 -14.51
N THR A 481 8.75 21.04 -15.33
CA THR A 481 9.49 21.43 -16.52
C THR A 481 10.29 22.70 -16.34
N ASP A 482 9.85 23.58 -15.45
CA ASP A 482 10.57 24.82 -15.17
C ASP A 482 12.01 24.54 -14.71
N PRO A 483 12.96 25.40 -15.11
CA PRO A 483 14.32 25.37 -14.59
C PRO A 483 14.34 25.45 -13.05
N PHE A 484 15.33 24.83 -12.43
CA PHE A 484 15.48 24.82 -10.97
C PHE A 484 15.44 26.24 -10.38
N VAL A 485 16.23 27.18 -10.94
CA VAL A 485 16.32 28.56 -10.45
C VAL A 485 14.98 29.28 -10.58
N THR A 486 14.24 29.04 -11.67
CA THR A 486 12.88 29.59 -11.84
C THR A 486 11.94 29.10 -10.73
N ASN A 487 11.98 27.81 -10.40
CA ASN A 487 11.17 27.27 -9.30
C ASN A 487 11.58 27.85 -7.93
N MET A 488 12.87 28.11 -7.73
CA MET A 488 13.37 28.75 -6.49
C MET A 488 12.86 30.19 -6.37
N HIS A 489 12.90 30.98 -7.45
CA HIS A 489 12.33 32.33 -7.47
C HIS A 489 10.81 32.29 -7.26
N ASN A 490 10.08 31.41 -7.95
CA ASN A 490 8.64 31.25 -7.74
C ASN A 490 8.28 30.91 -6.29
N ALA A 491 9.09 30.07 -5.62
CA ALA A 491 8.89 29.74 -4.21
C ALA A 491 9.15 30.98 -3.31
N LEU A 492 10.22 31.72 -3.57
CA LEU A 492 10.59 32.93 -2.83
C LEU A 492 9.52 34.03 -2.99
N ASP A 493 9.08 34.29 -4.22
CA ASP A 493 8.04 35.27 -4.53
C ASP A 493 6.71 34.93 -3.88
N LYS A 494 6.35 33.64 -3.89
CA LYS A 494 5.12 33.20 -3.24
C LYS A 494 5.17 33.38 -1.71
N LEU A 495 6.27 33.04 -1.08
CA LEU A 495 6.49 33.31 0.35
C LEU A 495 6.49 34.81 0.68
N THR A 496 7.13 35.62 -0.17
CA THR A 496 7.09 37.08 -0.05
C THR A 496 5.66 37.60 -0.11
N SER A 497 4.84 37.06 -1.05
CA SER A 497 3.42 37.44 -1.12
C SER A 497 2.63 37.08 0.14
N TYR A 498 2.90 35.94 0.76
CA TYR A 498 2.25 35.55 2.01
C TYR A 498 2.61 36.49 3.17
N ARG A 499 3.85 36.98 3.23
CA ARG A 499 4.33 37.85 4.28
C ARG A 499 3.87 39.31 4.10
N ASP A 500 3.96 39.81 2.85
CA ASP A 500 3.95 41.26 2.55
C ASP A 500 2.67 41.73 1.87
N TYR A 501 1.81 40.84 1.37
CA TYR A 501 0.67 41.22 0.56
C TYR A 501 -0.67 40.79 1.15
N TYR A 502 -0.84 39.49 1.54
CA TYR A 502 -2.12 38.98 2.03
C TYR A 502 -2.33 39.24 3.52
N ASP A 503 -3.59 39.44 3.92
CA ASP A 503 -3.98 39.60 5.33
C ASP A 503 -3.84 38.26 6.08
N SER A 504 -4.39 37.20 5.48
CA SER A 504 -4.32 35.85 6.05
C SER A 504 -4.15 34.78 4.96
N VAL A 505 -3.48 33.69 5.30
CA VAL A 505 -3.26 32.52 4.43
C VAL A 505 -3.95 31.30 5.04
N TYR A 506 -4.81 30.67 4.26
CA TYR A 506 -5.50 29.42 4.63
C TYR A 506 -4.98 28.27 3.78
N THR A 507 -4.52 27.19 4.38
CA THR A 507 -3.87 26.14 3.61
C THR A 507 -4.10 24.73 4.20
N SER A 508 -4.13 23.73 3.31
CA SER A 508 -4.04 22.31 3.67
C SER A 508 -2.64 21.71 3.45
N ARG A 509 -1.66 22.56 3.11
CA ARG A 509 -0.29 22.14 2.78
C ARG A 509 0.68 22.49 3.89
N LEU A 510 1.43 21.46 4.36
CA LEU A 510 2.45 21.65 5.40
C LEU A 510 3.56 22.62 4.96
N HIS A 511 4.04 22.48 3.71
CA HIS A 511 5.07 23.35 3.13
C HIS A 511 4.52 24.69 2.57
N CYS A 512 3.32 25.07 2.99
CA CYS A 512 2.80 26.43 2.97
C CYS A 512 2.66 26.94 4.41
N TYR A 513 2.06 26.13 5.30
CA TYR A 513 1.78 26.49 6.68
C TYR A 513 3.06 26.81 7.49
N LEU A 514 4.01 25.88 7.54
CA LEU A 514 5.21 26.05 8.36
C LEU A 514 6.09 27.22 7.87
N PRO A 515 6.41 27.35 6.57
CA PRO A 515 7.21 28.48 6.10
C PRO A 515 6.47 29.83 6.22
N ALA A 516 5.14 29.89 5.98
CA ALA A 516 4.36 31.11 6.18
C ALA A 516 4.40 31.56 7.66
N ARG A 517 4.21 30.63 8.60
CA ARG A 517 4.37 30.90 10.04
C ARG A 517 5.80 31.35 10.37
N SER A 518 6.81 30.77 9.71
CA SER A 518 8.23 31.13 9.93
C SER A 518 8.52 32.61 9.61
N ILE A 519 7.97 33.11 8.54
CA ILE A 519 8.18 34.50 8.06
C ILE A 519 7.20 35.51 8.68
N GLY A 520 6.36 35.08 9.62
CA GLY A 520 5.42 35.95 10.34
C GLY A 520 4.14 36.29 9.55
N ALA A 521 3.77 35.49 8.56
CA ALA A 521 2.43 35.60 7.94
C ALA A 521 1.35 35.09 8.91
N ASP A 522 0.16 35.68 8.85
CA ASP A 522 -1.01 35.12 9.53
C ASP A 522 -1.50 33.91 8.74
N VAL A 523 -1.33 32.70 9.29
CA VAL A 523 -1.61 31.46 8.57
C VAL A 523 -2.41 30.46 9.40
N THR A 524 -3.46 29.91 8.78
CA THR A 524 -4.34 28.87 9.36
C THR A 524 -4.18 27.57 8.58
N PHE A 525 -3.88 26.49 9.30
CA PHE A 525 -3.82 25.15 8.72
C PHE A 525 -5.20 24.48 8.76
N ILE A 526 -5.70 24.06 7.61
CA ILE A 526 -7.00 23.40 7.44
C ILE A 526 -6.76 21.98 6.97
N THR A 527 -6.88 21.00 7.87
CA THR A 527 -6.76 19.59 7.53
C THR A 527 -8.07 18.83 7.73
N LYS A 528 -8.28 17.80 6.91
CA LYS A 528 -9.39 16.86 7.09
C LYS A 528 -9.07 15.74 8.08
N LYS A 529 -7.79 15.54 8.41
CA LYS A 529 -7.27 14.46 9.24
C LYS A 529 -6.10 15.01 10.06
N GLU A 530 -6.36 15.43 11.29
CA GLU A 530 -5.31 15.88 12.22
C GLU A 530 -4.37 14.72 12.60
N SER A 531 -4.89 13.50 12.62
CA SER A 531 -4.14 12.27 12.88
C SER A 531 -3.29 11.77 11.71
N ASP A 532 -3.09 12.56 10.65
CA ASP A 532 -2.20 12.16 9.56
C ASP A 532 -0.75 12.06 10.10
N PRO A 533 -0.09 10.89 9.99
CA PRO A 533 1.25 10.67 10.55
C PRO A 533 2.31 11.69 10.09
N ARG A 534 2.11 12.31 8.92
CA ARG A 534 3.01 13.33 8.38
C ARG A 534 3.04 14.63 9.18
N PHE A 535 2.05 14.83 10.05
CA PHE A 535 1.87 16.06 10.82
C PHE A 535 2.29 15.90 12.27
N ASP A 536 2.63 14.69 12.70
CA ASP A 536 2.92 14.36 14.08
C ASP A 536 4.13 15.16 14.61
N GLY A 537 3.87 16.04 15.57
CA GLY A 537 4.84 16.96 16.15
C GLY A 537 4.98 18.32 15.42
N LEU A 538 4.22 18.56 14.32
CA LEU A 538 4.35 19.78 13.51
C LEU A 538 3.13 20.69 13.49
N ILE A 539 1.94 20.13 13.71
CA ILE A 539 0.69 20.90 13.79
C ILE A 539 0.14 20.87 15.21
N GLY A 540 -0.68 21.88 15.55
CA GLY A 540 -1.23 22.01 16.91
C GLY A 540 -0.18 22.34 17.98
N ILE A 541 1.02 22.71 17.60
CA ILE A 541 2.09 23.14 18.52
C ILE A 541 2.05 24.63 18.75
N ASP A 542 2.37 25.05 19.97
CA ASP A 542 2.47 26.45 20.35
C ASP A 542 3.74 27.13 19.76
N ASP A 543 3.90 28.42 20.00
CA ASP A 543 5.04 29.19 19.49
C ASP A 543 6.35 28.78 20.16
N VAL A 544 6.31 28.31 21.41
CA VAL A 544 7.51 27.89 22.14
C VAL A 544 8.05 26.60 21.53
N ALA A 545 7.19 25.62 21.29
CA ALA A 545 7.56 24.36 20.65
C ALA A 545 8.03 24.61 19.20
N TYR A 546 7.34 25.50 18.47
CA TYR A 546 7.74 25.87 17.11
C TYR A 546 9.13 26.50 17.07
N GLU A 547 9.40 27.47 17.98
CA GLU A 547 10.71 28.13 18.05
C GLU A 547 11.81 27.14 18.48
N LYS A 548 11.52 26.21 19.39
CA LYS A 548 12.47 25.15 19.78
C LYS A 548 12.89 24.30 18.56
N ILE A 549 11.95 23.93 17.69
CA ILE A 549 12.23 23.20 16.44
C ILE A 549 13.15 24.04 15.55
N ARG A 550 12.79 25.30 15.31
CA ARG A 550 13.56 26.24 14.49
C ARG A 550 14.98 26.38 14.98
N GLN A 551 15.16 26.72 16.26
CA GLN A 551 16.49 26.90 16.87
C GLN A 551 17.29 25.61 16.88
N GLY A 552 16.65 24.49 17.11
CA GLY A 552 17.30 23.18 17.06
C GLY A 552 17.94 22.90 15.69
N ILE A 553 17.21 23.17 14.58
CA ILE A 553 17.76 23.01 13.23
C ILE A 553 18.87 24.01 12.95
N LEU A 554 18.64 25.31 13.26
CA LEU A 554 19.63 26.37 13.06
C LEU A 554 20.97 26.09 13.75
N THR A 555 20.93 25.68 15.02
CA THR A 555 22.12 25.41 15.82
C THR A 555 22.89 24.19 15.34
N LYS A 556 22.18 23.10 15.04
CA LYS A 556 22.81 21.84 14.59
C LYS A 556 23.48 22.00 13.23
N LEU A 557 22.76 22.62 12.26
CA LEU A 557 23.32 22.81 10.93
C LEU A 557 24.44 23.83 10.92
N ASP A 558 24.39 24.90 11.77
CA ASP A 558 25.52 25.81 11.94
C ASP A 558 26.76 25.05 12.42
N ALA A 559 26.60 24.26 13.49
CA ALA A 559 27.70 23.52 14.06
C ALA A 559 28.38 22.56 13.08
N VAL A 560 27.60 21.91 12.22
CA VAL A 560 28.12 20.98 11.21
C VAL A 560 28.73 21.72 10.02
N TYR A 561 28.07 22.79 9.52
CA TYR A 561 28.62 23.57 8.42
C TYR A 561 29.96 24.22 8.78
N ARG A 562 30.17 24.67 10.02
CA ARG A 562 31.47 25.19 10.48
C ARG A 562 32.57 24.15 10.28
N VAL A 563 32.32 22.88 10.59
CA VAL A 563 33.28 21.78 10.42
C VAL A 563 33.48 21.44 8.94
N ILE A 564 32.40 21.34 8.17
CA ILE A 564 32.47 21.10 6.70
C ILE A 564 33.31 22.22 6.04
N LEU A 565 32.97 23.48 6.31
CA LEU A 565 33.61 24.66 5.69
C LEU A 565 35.06 24.88 6.12
N SER A 566 35.48 24.30 7.23
CA SER A 566 36.92 24.30 7.61
C SER A 566 37.76 23.30 6.82
N GLY A 567 37.12 22.44 5.99
CA GLY A 567 37.81 21.38 5.24
C GLY A 567 38.19 20.16 6.07
N ALA A 568 37.49 19.96 7.20
CA ALA A 568 37.72 18.84 8.09
C ALA A 568 37.44 17.48 7.45
N SER A 569 37.94 16.40 8.02
CA SER A 569 37.73 15.03 7.55
C SER A 569 36.26 14.58 7.68
N GLU A 570 35.90 13.54 6.94
CA GLU A 570 34.56 12.94 7.00
C GLU A 570 34.24 12.48 8.44
N GLU A 571 35.24 11.89 9.14
CA GLU A 571 35.08 11.44 10.51
C GLU A 571 34.80 12.60 11.49
N GLU A 572 35.49 13.71 11.34
CA GLU A 572 35.29 14.90 12.21
C GLU A 572 33.89 15.50 12.00
N VAL A 573 33.43 15.59 10.78
CA VAL A 573 32.07 16.09 10.47
C VAL A 573 31.00 15.20 11.10
N TYR A 574 31.10 13.87 10.92
CA TYR A 574 30.08 12.95 11.50
C TYR A 574 30.24 12.84 13.03
N ALA A 575 31.45 12.94 13.60
CA ALA A 575 31.62 13.04 15.05
C ALA A 575 30.90 14.28 15.60
N ARG A 576 31.02 15.42 14.91
CA ARG A 576 30.27 16.63 15.28
C ARG A 576 28.78 16.49 15.15
N TRP A 577 28.30 15.81 14.07
CA TRP A 577 26.88 15.53 13.89
C TRP A 577 26.33 14.69 15.04
N VAL A 578 26.99 13.59 15.40
CA VAL A 578 26.61 12.73 16.54
C VAL A 578 26.58 13.55 17.85
N GLU A 579 27.63 14.38 18.10
CA GLU A 579 27.73 15.19 19.32
C GLU A 579 26.54 16.16 19.45
N VAL A 580 26.23 16.94 18.40
CA VAL A 580 25.20 17.99 18.48
C VAL A 580 23.78 17.44 18.45
N THR A 581 23.59 16.15 18.16
CA THR A 581 22.32 15.48 18.15
C THR A 581 22.10 14.49 19.29
N ALA A 582 23.11 14.30 20.14
CA ALA A 582 23.11 13.29 21.21
C ALA A 582 21.92 13.42 22.16
N ASP A 583 21.64 14.65 22.63
CA ASP A 583 20.50 14.89 23.53
C ASP A 583 19.15 14.62 22.88
N ASP A 584 19.00 14.95 21.60
CA ASP A 584 17.76 14.71 20.87
C ASP A 584 17.53 13.21 20.62
N VAL A 585 18.60 12.46 20.33
CA VAL A 585 18.55 10.99 20.19
C VAL A 585 18.18 10.35 21.53
N ALA A 586 18.80 10.79 22.63
CA ALA A 586 18.49 10.32 23.98
C ALA A 586 17.03 10.65 24.35
N PHE A 587 16.55 11.85 24.02
CA PHE A 587 15.16 12.24 24.24
C PHE A 587 14.18 11.37 23.40
N ALA A 588 14.50 11.12 22.13
CA ALA A 588 13.68 10.28 21.29
C ALA A 588 13.56 8.84 21.82
N GLN A 589 14.67 8.31 22.37
CA GLN A 589 14.65 7.01 23.06
C GLN A 589 13.79 7.06 24.34
N GLN A 590 13.90 8.12 25.14
CA GLN A 590 13.04 8.29 26.32
C GLN A 590 11.55 8.35 25.97
N VAL A 591 11.18 9.05 24.89
CA VAL A 591 9.80 9.09 24.39
C VAL A 591 9.28 7.70 24.04
N ARG A 592 10.10 6.89 23.36
CA ARG A 592 9.78 5.50 23.05
C ARG A 592 9.60 4.66 24.31
N ASP A 593 10.57 4.74 25.23
CA ASP A 593 10.57 3.96 26.47
C ASP A 593 9.38 4.35 27.37
N ALA A 594 9.04 5.64 27.44
CA ALA A 594 7.87 6.12 28.16
C ALA A 594 6.54 5.60 27.57
N ALA A 595 6.44 5.52 26.24
CA ALA A 595 5.27 4.98 25.57
C ALA A 595 5.04 3.49 25.87
N THR A 596 6.12 2.76 26.17
CA THR A 596 6.08 1.31 26.44
C THR A 596 6.19 0.96 27.93
N ALA A 597 6.49 1.92 28.81
CA ALA A 597 6.79 1.69 30.22
C ALA A 597 5.60 1.16 31.05
N LYS A 598 4.37 1.50 30.65
CA LYS A 598 3.16 1.04 31.35
C LYS A 598 2.51 -0.10 30.56
N PRO A 599 2.10 -1.21 31.21
CA PRO A 599 1.26 -2.21 30.54
C PRO A 599 0.02 -1.56 29.94
N ILE A 600 -0.46 -2.13 28.83
CA ILE A 600 -1.79 -1.76 28.34
C ILE A 600 -2.82 -2.31 29.30
N GLU A 601 -3.81 -1.51 29.66
CA GLU A 601 -4.88 -1.95 30.55
C GLU A 601 -5.72 -3.02 29.86
N GLN A 602 -5.88 -4.17 30.55
CA GLN A 602 -6.76 -5.24 30.10
C GLN A 602 -8.22 -4.87 30.38
N VAL A 603 -9.01 -4.69 29.33
CA VAL A 603 -10.44 -4.33 29.44
C VAL A 603 -11.29 -5.57 29.67
N VAL A 604 -10.90 -6.70 29.09
CA VAL A 604 -11.61 -7.97 29.22
C VAL A 604 -11.37 -8.55 30.61
N ASP A 605 -12.43 -8.80 31.36
CA ASP A 605 -12.32 -9.49 32.66
C ASP A 605 -12.08 -10.98 32.46
N ILE A 606 -10.81 -11.35 32.41
CA ILE A 606 -10.37 -12.71 32.16
C ILE A 606 -10.89 -13.70 33.22
N ALA A 607 -10.97 -13.29 34.47
CA ALA A 607 -11.47 -14.16 35.55
C ALA A 607 -12.98 -14.45 35.36
N HIS A 608 -13.73 -13.42 34.98
CA HIS A 608 -15.17 -13.57 34.69
C HIS A 608 -15.36 -14.43 33.42
N VAL A 609 -14.56 -14.25 32.37
CA VAL A 609 -14.63 -15.03 31.13
C VAL A 609 -14.42 -16.52 31.43
N ILE A 610 -13.38 -16.86 32.19
CA ILE A 610 -13.08 -18.27 32.57
C ILE A 610 -14.23 -18.84 33.41
N HIS A 611 -14.67 -18.10 34.42
CA HIS A 611 -15.76 -18.55 35.29
C HIS A 611 -17.07 -18.76 34.52
N SER A 612 -17.40 -17.85 33.63
CA SER A 612 -18.59 -17.95 32.78
C SER A 612 -18.49 -19.17 31.84
N ALA A 613 -17.34 -19.34 31.20
CA ALA A 613 -17.10 -20.49 30.33
C ALA A 613 -17.23 -21.82 31.07
N GLU A 614 -16.63 -21.96 32.26
CA GLU A 614 -16.74 -23.17 33.09
C GLU A 614 -18.18 -23.54 33.48
N ASN A 615 -19.03 -22.54 33.75
CA ASN A 615 -20.40 -22.75 34.19
C ASN A 615 -21.41 -22.93 33.04
N LEU A 616 -21.19 -22.29 31.90
CA LEU A 616 -22.15 -22.25 30.77
C LEU A 616 -21.83 -23.24 29.67
N THR A 617 -20.62 -23.82 29.66
CA THR A 617 -20.20 -24.79 28.65
C THR A 617 -21.09 -26.03 28.64
N LYS A 618 -21.49 -26.46 27.45
CA LYS A 618 -22.25 -27.67 27.20
C LYS A 618 -21.46 -28.66 26.38
N HIS A 619 -21.43 -29.89 26.87
CA HIS A 619 -20.67 -30.98 26.23
C HIS A 619 -21.62 -32.02 25.64
N TYR A 620 -21.36 -32.36 24.38
CA TYR A 620 -22.03 -33.46 23.66
C TYR A 620 -20.97 -34.47 23.19
N PRO A 621 -20.39 -35.28 24.13
CA PRO A 621 -19.34 -36.20 23.79
C PRO A 621 -19.89 -37.39 23.00
N ARG A 622 -19.09 -37.93 22.10
CA ARG A 622 -19.35 -39.17 21.38
C ARG A 622 -18.14 -40.08 21.51
N SER A 623 -18.41 -41.35 21.72
CA SER A 623 -17.38 -42.38 21.57
C SER A 623 -17.31 -42.77 20.11
N ILE A 624 -16.26 -42.33 19.44
CA ILE A 624 -16.08 -42.54 18.00
C ILE A 624 -14.90 -43.49 17.81
N GLU A 625 -15.16 -44.65 17.24
CA GLU A 625 -14.10 -45.48 16.69
C GLU A 625 -13.67 -44.87 15.35
N GLY A 626 -12.43 -44.41 15.30
CA GLY A 626 -11.85 -43.77 14.11
C GLY A 626 -10.40 -44.16 13.93
N VAL A 627 -9.84 -43.87 12.76
CA VAL A 627 -8.43 -44.10 12.45
C VAL A 627 -7.65 -42.84 12.79
N GLY A 628 -6.67 -42.93 13.68
CA GLY A 628 -5.83 -41.79 14.11
C GLY A 628 -6.32 -41.10 15.38
N GLY A 629 -5.61 -40.06 15.82
CA GLY A 629 -5.97 -39.24 16.97
C GLY A 629 -7.13 -38.27 16.68
N GLU A 630 -7.77 -37.78 17.75
CA GLU A 630 -8.84 -36.79 17.65
C GLU A 630 -8.32 -35.47 17.07
N VAL A 631 -9.13 -34.85 16.24
CA VAL A 631 -8.85 -33.54 15.65
C VAL A 631 -9.70 -32.47 16.36
N ASN A 632 -9.08 -31.56 17.06
CA ASN A 632 -9.74 -30.42 17.67
C ASN A 632 -9.95 -29.32 16.63
N VAL A 633 -11.21 -28.97 16.34
CA VAL A 633 -11.60 -27.90 15.42
C VAL A 633 -12.35 -26.83 16.17
N GLU A 634 -11.88 -25.61 16.13
CA GLU A 634 -12.56 -24.47 16.72
C GLU A 634 -13.31 -23.68 15.66
N LEU A 635 -14.53 -23.23 16.01
CA LEU A 635 -15.42 -22.41 15.19
C LEU A 635 -15.95 -21.27 16.05
N SER A 636 -15.73 -20.02 15.64
CA SER A 636 -16.30 -18.82 16.29
C SER A 636 -17.45 -18.26 15.46
N LEU A 637 -18.62 -18.08 16.07
CA LEU A 637 -19.82 -17.64 15.34
C LEU A 637 -20.82 -16.87 16.18
N ASP A 638 -21.66 -16.10 15.49
CA ASP A 638 -22.91 -15.54 16.03
C ASP A 638 -24.15 -16.21 15.39
N GLY A 639 -25.33 -15.88 15.89
CA GLY A 639 -26.61 -16.48 15.49
C GLY A 639 -26.92 -16.40 13.98
N ASN A 640 -26.26 -15.49 13.24
CA ASN A 640 -26.45 -15.36 11.78
C ASN A 640 -25.70 -16.44 10.98
N PHE A 641 -24.76 -17.16 11.59
CA PHE A 641 -23.89 -18.13 10.90
C PHE A 641 -24.23 -19.60 11.20
N LYS A 642 -25.40 -19.88 11.74
CA LYS A 642 -25.86 -21.25 12.06
C LYS A 642 -25.78 -22.19 10.84
N THR A 643 -26.35 -21.80 9.70
CA THR A 643 -26.30 -22.61 8.48
C THR A 643 -24.87 -22.86 8.00
N GLN A 644 -24.02 -21.82 8.05
CA GLN A 644 -22.64 -21.88 7.60
C GLN A 644 -21.84 -22.85 8.47
N MET A 645 -22.03 -22.80 9.79
CA MET A 645 -21.41 -23.73 10.73
C MET A 645 -21.79 -25.16 10.45
N LEU A 646 -23.09 -25.47 10.28
CA LEU A 646 -23.57 -26.83 9.96
C LEU A 646 -23.02 -27.34 8.61
N VAL A 647 -22.91 -26.46 7.59
CA VAL A 647 -22.27 -26.79 6.30
C VAL A 647 -20.77 -27.07 6.47
N MET A 648 -20.06 -26.27 7.28
CA MET A 648 -18.65 -26.49 7.57
C MET A 648 -18.44 -27.84 8.27
N VAL A 649 -19.18 -28.12 9.33
CA VAL A 649 -19.12 -29.41 10.06
C VAL A 649 -19.37 -30.58 9.14
N GLN A 650 -20.43 -30.50 8.30
CA GLN A 650 -20.75 -31.54 7.31
C GLN A 650 -19.58 -31.78 6.37
N SER A 651 -19.03 -30.70 5.77
CA SER A 651 -17.96 -30.81 4.80
C SER A 651 -16.68 -31.41 5.39
N ILE A 652 -16.36 -31.10 6.65
CA ILE A 652 -15.23 -31.72 7.37
C ILE A 652 -15.45 -33.21 7.55
N LEU A 653 -16.63 -33.61 8.09
CA LEU A 653 -16.95 -35.02 8.38
C LEU A 653 -17.12 -35.90 7.14
N GLU A 654 -17.41 -35.30 5.98
CA GLU A 654 -17.45 -35.99 4.68
C GLU A 654 -16.05 -36.32 4.16
N ASN A 655 -15.02 -35.56 4.59
CA ASN A 655 -13.66 -35.65 4.05
C ASN A 655 -12.63 -36.24 5.03
N THR A 656 -12.99 -36.57 6.29
CA THR A 656 -12.10 -37.23 7.23
C THR A 656 -12.72 -38.51 7.84
N GLN A 657 -11.87 -39.50 8.16
CA GLN A 657 -12.24 -40.66 8.93
C GLN A 657 -11.80 -40.58 10.40
N ARG A 658 -11.10 -39.49 10.77
CA ARG A 658 -10.64 -39.29 12.15
C ARG A 658 -11.81 -38.84 13.04
N PRO A 659 -11.74 -39.12 14.35
CA PRO A 659 -12.61 -38.51 15.34
C PRO A 659 -12.39 -36.99 15.30
N VAL A 660 -13.48 -36.18 15.29
CA VAL A 660 -13.42 -34.74 15.33
C VAL A 660 -14.18 -34.23 16.53
N HIS A 661 -13.54 -33.33 17.28
CA HIS A 661 -14.16 -32.57 18.35
C HIS A 661 -14.29 -31.11 17.95
N PHE A 662 -15.51 -30.63 17.85
CA PHE A 662 -15.82 -29.22 17.55
C PHE A 662 -15.95 -28.43 18.85
N TRP A 663 -15.09 -27.43 18.99
CA TRP A 663 -15.13 -26.42 20.04
C TRP A 663 -15.80 -25.19 19.45
N VAL A 664 -17.02 -24.89 19.88
CA VAL A 664 -17.84 -23.86 19.25
C VAL A 664 -17.96 -22.67 20.19
N LEU A 665 -17.33 -21.57 19.85
CA LEU A 665 -17.46 -20.28 20.55
C LEU A 665 -18.68 -19.58 19.96
N ALA A 666 -19.77 -19.53 20.75
CA ALA A 666 -21.08 -19.21 20.22
C ALA A 666 -21.70 -17.99 20.89
N ARG A 667 -22.14 -17.04 20.07
CA ARG A 667 -22.95 -15.89 20.47
C ARG A 667 -24.37 -16.05 19.91
N ASP A 668 -25.39 -15.66 20.68
CA ASP A 668 -26.79 -15.69 20.27
C ASP A 668 -27.27 -17.10 19.80
N HIS A 669 -26.84 -18.15 20.49
CA HIS A 669 -27.25 -19.51 20.21
C HIS A 669 -27.98 -20.14 21.42
N SER A 670 -28.91 -21.05 21.14
CA SER A 670 -29.73 -21.73 22.14
C SER A 670 -29.33 -23.21 22.27
N GLU A 671 -29.76 -23.82 23.38
CA GLU A 671 -29.55 -25.26 23.63
C GLU A 671 -30.13 -26.16 22.50
N SER A 672 -31.25 -25.72 21.88
CA SER A 672 -31.83 -26.42 20.73
C SER A 672 -30.90 -26.42 19.49
N ASP A 673 -30.04 -25.41 19.34
CA ASP A 673 -29.05 -25.38 18.28
C ASP A 673 -27.92 -26.39 18.55
N TYR A 674 -27.55 -26.57 19.82
CA TYR A 674 -26.54 -27.52 20.23
C TYR A 674 -27.03 -28.96 20.02
N GLU A 675 -28.28 -29.25 20.44
CA GLU A 675 -28.93 -30.56 20.23
C GLU A 675 -29.07 -30.88 18.75
N LEU A 676 -29.46 -29.90 17.94
CA LEU A 676 -29.56 -30.06 16.48
C LEU A 676 -28.23 -30.48 15.86
N ALA A 677 -27.13 -29.80 16.19
CA ALA A 677 -25.81 -30.17 15.68
C ALA A 677 -25.40 -31.58 16.12
N ALA A 678 -25.59 -31.90 17.41
CA ALA A 678 -25.26 -33.21 17.93
C ALA A 678 -26.10 -34.35 17.30
N ARG A 679 -27.37 -34.09 16.95
CA ARG A 679 -28.25 -35.04 16.24
C ARG A 679 -27.85 -35.22 14.78
N LEU A 680 -27.53 -34.11 14.10
CA LEU A 680 -27.15 -34.17 12.67
C LEU A 680 -25.80 -34.86 12.46
N PHE A 681 -24.89 -34.72 13.43
CA PHE A 681 -23.50 -35.17 13.29
C PHE A 681 -23.12 -36.16 14.40
N PRO A 682 -23.69 -37.38 14.45
CA PRO A 682 -23.45 -38.39 15.52
C PRO A 682 -22.00 -38.91 15.52
N ARG A 683 -21.22 -38.61 14.49
CA ARG A 683 -19.78 -38.94 14.38
C ARG A 683 -18.84 -37.87 14.95
N ALA A 684 -19.37 -36.78 15.53
CA ALA A 684 -18.55 -35.74 16.10
C ALA A 684 -18.89 -35.48 17.56
N SER A 685 -17.89 -35.07 18.35
CA SER A 685 -18.09 -34.50 19.66
C SER A 685 -18.26 -32.96 19.53
N PHE A 686 -19.06 -32.37 20.40
CA PHE A 686 -19.23 -30.91 20.44
C PHE A 686 -19.05 -30.42 21.87
N THR A 687 -18.31 -29.33 22.00
CA THR A 687 -18.26 -28.49 23.20
C THR A 687 -18.65 -27.10 22.81
N TRP A 688 -19.78 -26.62 23.35
CA TRP A 688 -20.29 -25.28 23.11
C TRP A 688 -19.94 -24.38 24.28
N ILE A 689 -19.26 -23.27 23.96
CA ILE A 689 -18.81 -22.27 24.93
C ILE A 689 -19.55 -20.97 24.59
N PRO A 690 -20.60 -20.59 25.33
CA PRO A 690 -21.27 -19.32 25.16
C PRO A 690 -20.32 -18.17 25.46
N THR A 691 -20.27 -17.18 24.55
CA THR A 691 -19.38 -16.02 24.66
C THR A 691 -20.12 -14.69 24.64
N ASP A 692 -21.44 -14.72 24.86
CA ASP A 692 -22.34 -13.55 24.80
C ASP A 692 -21.92 -12.44 25.78
N GLU A 693 -21.44 -12.81 26.96
CA GLU A 693 -21.08 -11.88 28.04
C GLU A 693 -19.70 -11.24 27.87
N ILE A 694 -18.92 -11.63 26.83
CA ILE A 694 -17.58 -11.11 26.66
C ILE A 694 -17.63 -9.76 25.96
N ASP A 695 -17.18 -8.73 26.67
CA ASP A 695 -17.06 -7.36 26.16
C ASP A 695 -15.58 -7.04 25.82
N TYR A 696 -15.29 -6.75 24.58
CA TYR A 696 -13.97 -6.31 24.10
C TYR A 696 -13.82 -4.78 24.10
N GLY A 697 -14.74 -4.04 24.74
CA GLY A 697 -14.74 -2.58 24.76
C GLY A 697 -15.15 -1.97 23.42
N THR A 698 -14.56 -0.83 23.07
CA THR A 698 -14.95 -0.05 21.89
C THR A 698 -14.30 -0.55 20.60
N ILE A 699 -14.28 -1.85 20.31
CA ILE A 699 -13.85 -2.35 19.03
C ILE A 699 -14.87 -1.94 17.97
N LYS A 700 -14.55 -0.88 17.25
CA LYS A 700 -15.32 -0.51 16.06
C LYS A 700 -14.91 -1.44 14.94
N SER A 701 -15.84 -2.24 14.43
CA SER A 701 -15.62 -3.01 13.21
C SER A 701 -15.16 -2.05 12.10
N MET A 702 -13.89 -2.09 11.75
CA MET A 702 -13.36 -1.35 10.59
C MET A 702 -13.70 -2.06 9.27
N ILE A 703 -14.23 -3.27 9.36
CA ILE A 703 -14.55 -4.14 8.22
C ILE A 703 -16.04 -4.49 8.32
N SER A 704 -16.84 -4.00 7.40
CA SER A 704 -18.31 -4.08 7.41
C SER A 704 -18.90 -5.50 7.35
N HIS A 705 -18.07 -6.53 7.24
CA HIS A 705 -18.48 -7.94 7.08
C HIS A 705 -17.90 -8.88 8.17
N THR A 706 -17.28 -8.33 9.21
CA THR A 706 -16.82 -9.08 10.37
C THR A 706 -17.66 -8.76 11.59
N THR A 707 -17.86 -9.75 12.47
CA THR A 707 -18.60 -9.59 13.72
C THR A 707 -17.65 -9.71 14.91
N VAL A 708 -18.12 -9.31 16.10
CA VAL A 708 -17.35 -9.42 17.35
C VAL A 708 -16.98 -10.88 17.66
N ALA A 709 -17.78 -11.85 17.19
CA ALA A 709 -17.50 -13.28 17.38
C ALA A 709 -16.09 -13.70 16.85
N THR A 710 -15.54 -12.99 15.86
CA THR A 710 -14.17 -13.27 15.39
C THR A 710 -13.11 -12.99 16.45
N MET A 711 -13.40 -12.16 17.44
CA MET A 711 -12.47 -11.85 18.52
C MET A 711 -12.37 -12.98 19.56
N ASP A 712 -13.39 -13.81 19.66
CA ASP A 712 -13.48 -14.85 20.70
C ASP A 712 -12.35 -15.88 20.54
N ARG A 713 -11.86 -16.12 19.32
CA ARG A 713 -10.72 -17.01 19.07
C ARG A 713 -9.41 -16.57 19.76
N LEU A 714 -9.28 -15.29 20.12
CA LEU A 714 -8.12 -14.80 20.86
C LEU A 714 -8.06 -15.37 22.29
N LEU A 715 -9.19 -15.87 22.80
CA LEU A 715 -9.29 -16.48 24.14
C LEU A 715 -9.16 -18.02 24.11
N LEU A 716 -8.93 -18.63 22.96
CA LEU A 716 -8.81 -20.08 22.82
C LEU A 716 -7.82 -20.74 23.81
N PRO A 717 -6.63 -20.18 24.08
CA PRO A 717 -5.70 -20.78 25.04
C PRO A 717 -6.29 -20.91 26.46
N LEU A 718 -7.28 -20.08 26.81
CA LEU A 718 -8.02 -20.15 28.08
C LEU A 718 -9.18 -21.15 28.04
N PHE A 719 -9.94 -21.15 26.93
CA PHE A 719 -11.11 -22.01 26.78
C PHE A 719 -10.76 -23.49 26.60
N LEU A 720 -9.59 -23.78 26.03
CA LEU A 720 -9.09 -25.13 25.81
C LEU A 720 -7.82 -25.39 26.65
N PRO A 721 -7.91 -25.36 28.00
CA PRO A 721 -6.71 -25.40 28.85
C PRO A 721 -6.00 -26.77 28.84
N LYS A 722 -6.67 -27.83 28.40
CA LYS A 722 -6.12 -29.19 28.34
C LYS A 722 -5.63 -29.58 26.95
N GLU A 723 -6.06 -28.88 25.93
CA GLU A 723 -5.70 -29.16 24.54
C GLU A 723 -4.36 -28.52 24.22
N SER A 724 -3.47 -29.27 23.59
CA SER A 724 -2.19 -28.71 23.13
C SER A 724 -2.34 -28.03 21.75
N ARG A 725 -3.32 -28.45 20.94
CA ARG A 725 -3.47 -28.01 19.55
C ARG A 725 -4.92 -27.93 19.14
N ALA A 726 -5.24 -26.92 18.28
CA ALA A 726 -6.53 -26.81 17.62
C ALA A 726 -6.36 -26.28 16.19
N LEU A 727 -7.32 -26.62 15.31
CA LEU A 727 -7.54 -25.93 14.04
C LEU A 727 -8.56 -24.82 14.26
N HIS A 728 -8.27 -23.63 13.80
CA HIS A 728 -9.27 -22.57 13.64
C HIS A 728 -9.70 -22.47 12.18
N LEU A 729 -11.01 -22.37 11.93
CA LEU A 729 -11.61 -22.33 10.59
C LEU A 729 -12.69 -21.26 10.52
N ASP A 730 -12.55 -20.29 9.59
CA ASP A 730 -13.60 -19.34 9.27
C ASP A 730 -14.77 -20.02 8.56
N LEU A 731 -16.00 -19.63 8.91
CA LEU A 731 -17.24 -20.23 8.40
C LEU A 731 -17.57 -19.89 6.95
N ASP A 732 -16.84 -18.97 6.35
CA ASP A 732 -16.92 -18.64 4.93
C ASP A 732 -15.95 -19.46 4.07
N ALA A 733 -15.62 -20.66 4.56
CA ALA A 733 -14.85 -21.65 3.83
C ALA A 733 -15.65 -22.96 3.66
N LEU A 734 -15.15 -23.87 2.85
CA LEU A 734 -15.66 -25.23 2.65
C LEU A 734 -14.50 -26.22 2.62
N CYS A 735 -14.58 -27.25 3.43
CA CYS A 735 -13.61 -28.33 3.45
C CYS A 735 -13.86 -29.31 2.30
N ILE A 736 -12.83 -29.62 1.52
CA ILE A 736 -12.85 -30.66 0.48
C ILE A 736 -11.62 -31.58 0.54
N GLY A 737 -10.82 -31.46 1.60
CA GLY A 737 -9.67 -32.30 1.93
C GLY A 737 -9.75 -32.88 3.33
N ASP A 738 -8.84 -33.78 3.70
CA ASP A 738 -8.80 -34.36 5.04
C ASP A 738 -8.16 -33.41 6.05
N VAL A 739 -8.95 -32.88 6.98
CA VAL A 739 -8.47 -31.96 8.03
C VAL A 739 -7.40 -32.57 8.92
N GLY A 740 -7.34 -33.91 9.01
CA GLY A 740 -6.29 -34.60 9.76
C GLY A 740 -4.90 -34.32 9.22
N GLU A 741 -4.76 -34.23 7.90
CA GLU A 741 -3.47 -33.85 7.29
C GLU A 741 -3.04 -32.41 7.68
N LEU A 742 -3.97 -31.47 7.77
CA LEU A 742 -3.69 -30.12 8.21
C LEU A 742 -3.37 -30.08 9.70
N PHE A 743 -4.14 -30.81 10.51
CA PHE A 743 -3.94 -30.87 11.97
C PHE A 743 -2.55 -31.40 12.35
N ASP A 744 -2.02 -32.32 11.57
CA ASP A 744 -0.73 -32.99 11.85
C ASP A 744 0.49 -32.21 11.28
N ILE A 745 0.28 -31.03 10.64
CA ILE A 745 1.41 -30.22 10.13
C ILE A 745 2.35 -29.85 11.28
N GLU A 746 3.64 -30.14 11.10
CA GLU A 746 4.68 -29.75 12.04
C GLU A 746 4.86 -28.24 12.13
N LEU A 747 4.69 -27.65 13.30
CA LEU A 747 4.81 -26.21 13.50
C LEU A 747 6.24 -25.71 13.70
N ASN A 748 7.21 -26.64 13.88
CA ASN A 748 8.65 -26.33 13.99
C ASN A 748 8.97 -25.25 15.04
N GLY A 749 8.25 -25.24 16.16
CA GLY A 749 8.39 -24.27 17.25
C GLY A 749 7.64 -22.95 17.04
N ALA A 750 6.92 -22.77 15.93
CA ALA A 750 5.99 -21.67 15.77
C ALA A 750 4.68 -21.94 16.53
N ALA A 751 4.07 -20.92 17.10
CA ALA A 751 2.76 -21.03 17.74
C ALA A 751 1.60 -21.14 16.73
N ILE A 752 1.82 -20.74 15.47
CA ILE A 752 0.78 -20.66 14.44
C ILE A 752 1.32 -21.27 13.15
N GLY A 753 0.51 -22.16 12.54
CA GLY A 753 0.63 -22.53 11.14
C GLY A 753 -0.47 -21.84 10.34
N ALA A 754 -0.13 -21.17 9.24
CA ALA A 754 -1.08 -20.43 8.44
C ALA A 754 -0.60 -20.27 7.00
N ARG A 755 -1.51 -19.85 6.12
CA ARG A 755 -1.17 -19.42 4.78
C ARG A 755 -0.66 -17.99 4.82
N GLU A 756 0.54 -17.75 4.27
CA GLU A 756 1.08 -16.43 4.06
C GLU A 756 0.15 -15.58 3.17
N SER A 757 -0.10 -14.35 3.60
CA SER A 757 -0.83 -13.38 2.78
C SER A 757 0.06 -12.90 1.63
N GLN A 758 -0.49 -12.84 0.42
CA GLN A 758 0.22 -12.36 -0.77
C GLN A 758 -0.63 -11.37 -1.57
N GLY A 759 0.03 -10.38 -2.15
CA GLY A 759 -0.53 -9.63 -3.26
C GLY A 759 -1.31 -8.37 -2.93
N ASP A 760 -1.30 -7.87 -1.69
CA ASP A 760 -1.84 -6.57 -1.34
C ASP A 760 -0.74 -5.66 -0.74
N LEU A 761 -0.84 -4.35 -0.98
CA LEU A 761 0.10 -3.33 -0.50
C LEU A 761 0.12 -3.17 1.04
N LEU A 762 -0.85 -3.77 1.74
CA LEU A 762 -1.00 -3.73 3.19
C LEU A 762 -0.53 -5.03 3.88
N GLN A 763 0.18 -5.90 3.17
CA GLN A 763 0.51 -7.25 3.66
C GLN A 763 1.87 -7.33 4.34
N SER A 764 2.17 -6.34 5.15
CA SER A 764 3.24 -6.44 6.12
C SER A 764 2.71 -6.00 7.47
N GLY A 765 3.27 -6.55 8.54
CA GLY A 765 2.83 -6.21 9.89
C GLY A 765 2.96 -4.72 10.18
N PHE A 766 3.99 -4.07 9.65
CA PHE A 766 4.14 -2.63 9.77
C PHE A 766 3.05 -1.84 9.02
N ALA A 767 2.68 -2.27 7.83
CA ALA A 767 1.62 -1.63 7.07
C ALA A 767 0.26 -1.77 7.75
N GLU A 768 -0.03 -2.93 8.36
CA GLU A 768 -1.23 -3.15 9.18
C GLU A 768 -1.26 -2.20 10.39
N VAL A 769 -0.17 -2.16 11.17
CA VAL A 769 -0.04 -1.26 12.33
C VAL A 769 -0.23 0.20 11.94
N ARG A 770 0.38 0.64 10.84
CA ARG A 770 0.21 2.02 10.34
C ARG A 770 -1.21 2.31 9.87
N SER A 771 -1.87 1.35 9.26
CA SER A 771 -3.26 1.50 8.82
C SER A 771 -4.19 1.74 10.01
N ILE A 772 -3.99 0.99 11.09
CA ILE A 772 -4.74 1.14 12.34
C ILE A 772 -4.40 2.49 13.00
N ALA A 773 -3.11 2.80 13.14
CA ALA A 773 -2.63 4.06 13.73
C ALA A 773 -3.21 5.29 13.04
N ALA A 774 -3.38 5.25 11.71
CA ALA A 774 -3.99 6.34 10.94
C ALA A 774 -5.46 6.63 11.32
N GLY A 775 -6.14 5.72 11.99
CA GLY A 775 -7.50 5.88 12.52
C GLY A 775 -7.56 6.39 13.96
N LEU A 776 -6.44 6.45 14.67
CA LEU A 776 -6.36 6.80 16.09
C LEU A 776 -5.98 8.27 16.31
N PRO A 777 -6.28 8.87 17.48
CA PRO A 777 -5.68 10.12 17.91
C PRO A 777 -4.15 10.04 17.93
N SER A 778 -3.45 11.16 17.70
CA SER A 778 -1.99 11.20 17.45
C SER A 778 -1.15 10.59 18.59
N ASP A 779 -1.54 10.76 19.84
CA ASP A 779 -0.88 10.17 21.02
C ASP A 779 -1.04 8.65 21.05
N ARG A 780 -2.24 8.14 20.80
CA ARG A 780 -2.51 6.70 20.74
C ARG A 780 -1.91 6.04 19.51
N ALA A 781 -1.91 6.73 18.37
CA ALA A 781 -1.24 6.28 17.16
C ALA A 781 0.27 6.08 17.40
N ARG A 782 0.90 7.06 18.06
CA ARG A 782 2.31 7.02 18.45
C ARG A 782 2.61 5.89 19.43
N GLU A 783 1.74 5.71 20.43
CA GLU A 783 1.81 4.62 21.39
C GLU A 783 1.73 3.26 20.69
N LEU A 784 0.74 3.05 19.82
CA LEU A 784 0.59 1.79 19.06
C LEU A 784 1.85 1.46 18.26
N VAL A 785 2.37 2.42 17.50
CA VAL A 785 3.59 2.21 16.69
C VAL A 785 4.78 1.87 17.60
N ALA A 786 5.00 2.62 18.68
CA ALA A 786 6.10 2.37 19.59
C ALA A 786 6.01 0.99 20.26
N ARG A 787 4.82 0.59 20.73
CA ARG A 787 4.60 -0.72 21.39
C ARG A 787 4.74 -1.87 20.41
N SER A 788 4.17 -1.77 19.21
CA SER A 788 4.30 -2.82 18.19
C SER A 788 5.78 -3.07 17.86
N HIS A 789 6.58 -2.01 17.76
CA HIS A 789 8.01 -2.14 17.49
C HIS A 789 8.86 -2.55 18.70
N SER A 790 8.37 -2.39 19.92
CA SER A 790 9.04 -2.94 21.11
C SER A 790 8.84 -4.46 21.22
N VAL A 791 7.72 -4.96 20.75
CA VAL A 791 7.39 -6.40 20.79
C VAL A 791 8.01 -7.13 19.59
N ARG A 792 8.03 -6.48 18.42
CA ARG A 792 8.57 -7.05 17.17
C ARG A 792 9.57 -6.10 16.53
N THR A 793 10.69 -6.67 16.12
CA THR A 793 11.64 -5.97 15.25
C THR A 793 11.00 -5.68 13.90
N PHE A 794 11.56 -4.71 13.20
CA PHE A 794 11.14 -4.19 11.92
C PHE A 794 10.54 -5.23 10.99
N ASP A 795 9.46 -4.88 10.42
CA ASP A 795 8.53 -5.52 9.50
C ASP A 795 8.52 -7.06 9.51
N TYR A 796 7.37 -7.62 9.49
CA TYR A 796 7.19 -9.06 9.52
C TYR A 796 6.11 -9.47 8.50
N ASP A 797 6.27 -10.68 7.97
CA ASP A 797 5.28 -11.30 7.10
C ASP A 797 3.99 -11.56 7.87
N VAL A 798 2.88 -11.41 7.18
CA VAL A 798 1.54 -11.63 7.74
C VAL A 798 0.84 -12.78 7.04
N PHE A 799 -0.14 -13.35 7.73
CA PHE A 799 -0.95 -14.45 7.22
C PHE A 799 -2.45 -14.09 7.23
N ASN A 800 -3.23 -14.85 6.47
CA ASN A 800 -4.69 -14.83 6.57
C ASN A 800 -5.15 -15.76 7.68
N ALA A 801 -5.91 -15.22 8.63
CA ALA A 801 -6.34 -15.92 9.85
C ALA A 801 -7.55 -16.85 9.66
N GLY A 802 -8.08 -17.00 8.43
CA GLY A 802 -9.29 -17.78 8.20
C GLY A 802 -9.12 -19.30 8.27
N VAL A 803 -7.87 -19.81 8.17
CA VAL A 803 -7.51 -21.21 8.41
C VAL A 803 -6.16 -21.23 9.13
N MET A 804 -6.12 -21.75 10.34
CA MET A 804 -4.91 -21.80 11.17
C MET A 804 -4.78 -23.10 11.93
N VAL A 805 -3.55 -23.53 12.13
CA VAL A 805 -3.16 -24.53 13.12
C VAL A 805 -2.56 -23.78 14.29
N LEU A 806 -3.11 -23.96 15.50
CA LEU A 806 -2.69 -23.25 16.70
C LEU A 806 -2.03 -24.21 17.69
N ASP A 807 -0.84 -23.87 18.18
CA ASP A 807 -0.21 -24.48 19.33
C ASP A 807 -0.66 -23.74 20.59
N LEU A 808 -1.68 -24.28 21.22
CA LEU A 808 -2.31 -23.64 22.39
C LEU A 808 -1.41 -23.72 23.63
N GLU A 809 -0.56 -24.75 23.74
CA GLU A 809 0.39 -24.89 24.85
C GLU A 809 1.43 -23.76 24.77
N LYS A 810 2.03 -23.56 23.60
CA LYS A 810 2.96 -22.46 23.37
C LYS A 810 2.30 -21.08 23.56
N MET A 811 1.06 -20.90 23.11
CA MET A 811 0.35 -19.64 23.31
C MET A 811 0.10 -19.35 24.82
N ARG A 812 -0.12 -20.39 25.63
CA ARG A 812 -0.21 -20.27 27.10
C ARG A 812 1.15 -19.96 27.73
N GLU A 813 2.21 -20.66 27.30
CA GLU A 813 3.59 -20.39 27.77
C GLU A 813 4.03 -18.95 27.48
N ASP A 814 3.65 -18.40 26.32
CA ASP A 814 3.97 -17.04 25.90
C ASP A 814 3.05 -15.98 26.56
N ASP A 815 2.10 -16.41 27.40
CA ASP A 815 1.05 -15.54 27.96
C ASP A 815 0.37 -14.68 26.86
N PHE A 816 -0.03 -15.34 25.77
CA PHE A 816 -0.62 -14.67 24.60
C PHE A 816 -1.79 -13.75 24.99
N VAL A 817 -2.71 -14.24 25.82
CA VAL A 817 -3.91 -13.47 26.20
C VAL A 817 -3.52 -12.24 27.03
N GLY A 818 -2.62 -12.40 28.01
CA GLY A 818 -2.18 -11.27 28.85
C GLY A 818 -1.42 -10.21 28.07
N ASN A 819 -0.56 -10.63 27.13
CA ASN A 819 0.33 -9.72 26.43
C ASN A 819 -0.26 -9.09 25.16
N TYR A 820 -1.15 -9.79 24.44
CA TYR A 820 -1.59 -9.37 23.10
C TYR A 820 -3.09 -9.02 22.99
N LEU A 821 -3.98 -9.63 23.79
CA LEU A 821 -5.39 -9.24 23.80
C LEU A 821 -5.61 -7.75 24.11
N PRO A 822 -4.82 -7.10 25.02
CA PRO A 822 -4.96 -5.68 25.27
C PRO A 822 -4.80 -4.78 24.05
N PHE A 823 -4.04 -5.21 23.02
CA PHE A 823 -3.93 -4.47 21.75
C PHE A 823 -5.28 -4.38 21.03
N ALA A 824 -6.08 -5.42 21.09
CA ALA A 824 -7.42 -5.42 20.51
C ALA A 824 -8.30 -4.35 21.15
N SER A 825 -8.51 -4.43 22.46
CA SER A 825 -9.41 -3.55 23.20
C SER A 825 -8.92 -2.10 23.27
N HIS A 826 -7.59 -1.89 23.38
CA HIS A 826 -7.00 -0.57 23.52
C HIS A 826 -6.86 0.19 22.20
N PHE A 827 -6.42 -0.48 21.14
CA PHE A 827 -6.16 0.15 19.83
C PHE A 827 -7.19 -0.18 18.74
N GLY A 828 -8.16 -1.04 19.03
CA GLY A 828 -9.14 -1.50 18.04
C GLY A 828 -8.52 -2.42 16.98
N MET A 829 -7.51 -3.21 17.35
CA MET A 829 -6.92 -4.21 16.46
C MET A 829 -7.87 -5.42 16.34
N HIS A 830 -8.11 -5.86 15.10
CA HIS A 830 -8.84 -7.10 14.86
C HIS A 830 -8.00 -8.33 15.23
N ASP A 831 -8.67 -9.46 15.37
CA ASP A 831 -8.07 -10.76 15.67
C ASP A 831 -6.89 -11.10 14.77
N GLN A 832 -7.03 -10.99 13.45
CA GLN A 832 -5.94 -11.23 12.49
C GLN A 832 -4.73 -10.32 12.76
N ASN A 833 -4.95 -9.03 13.06
CA ASN A 833 -3.84 -8.10 13.34
C ASN A 833 -3.12 -8.46 14.66
N VAL A 834 -3.87 -8.86 15.68
CA VAL A 834 -3.32 -9.29 16.98
C VAL A 834 -2.50 -10.57 16.80
N LEU A 835 -3.02 -11.56 16.08
CA LEU A 835 -2.35 -12.83 15.81
C LEU A 835 -1.09 -12.63 14.95
N ASN A 836 -1.14 -11.74 13.94
CA ASN A 836 0.02 -11.37 13.14
C ASN A 836 1.09 -10.66 13.98
N LEU A 837 0.68 -9.75 14.87
CA LEU A 837 1.60 -9.07 15.79
C LEU A 837 2.25 -10.08 16.76
N TYR A 838 1.49 -11.02 17.30
CA TYR A 838 2.00 -12.10 18.15
C TYR A 838 3.00 -12.97 17.40
N SER A 839 2.65 -13.45 16.24
CA SER A 839 3.51 -14.27 15.38
C SER A 839 4.81 -13.55 14.99
N GLY A 840 4.72 -12.24 14.67
CA GLY A 840 5.88 -11.45 14.24
C GLY A 840 6.61 -12.05 13.04
N GLY A 841 5.89 -12.69 12.12
CA GLY A 841 6.42 -13.37 10.94
C GLY A 841 6.96 -14.78 11.21
N THR A 842 6.98 -15.23 12.49
CA THR A 842 7.44 -16.56 12.88
C THR A 842 6.26 -17.52 12.90
N PHE A 843 5.74 -17.86 11.72
CA PHE A 843 4.67 -18.85 11.57
C PHE A 843 5.08 -19.92 10.57
N THR A 844 4.54 -21.13 10.74
CA THR A 844 4.75 -22.22 9.78
C THR A 844 3.86 -21.98 8.56
N ARG A 845 4.49 -21.84 7.39
CA ARG A 845 3.77 -21.66 6.13
C ARG A 845 3.30 -22.99 5.60
N PHE A 846 2.00 -23.15 5.39
CA PHE A 846 1.44 -24.27 4.65
C PHE A 846 1.00 -23.87 3.24
N GLY A 847 0.76 -24.86 2.38
CA GLY A 847 0.40 -24.64 0.99
C GLY A 847 -0.95 -23.92 0.80
N TYR A 848 -1.10 -23.26 -0.34
CA TYR A 848 -2.30 -22.49 -0.67
C TYR A 848 -3.56 -23.35 -0.78
N GLU A 849 -3.42 -24.64 -0.98
CA GLU A 849 -4.53 -25.60 -0.99
C GLU A 849 -5.32 -25.63 0.32
N TRP A 850 -4.67 -25.35 1.46
CA TRP A 850 -5.31 -25.36 2.78
C TRP A 850 -6.05 -24.08 3.14
N ASN A 851 -5.87 -23.01 2.39
CA ASN A 851 -6.62 -21.76 2.53
C ASN A 851 -6.74 -21.11 1.15
N ASN A 852 -7.39 -21.80 0.22
CA ASN A 852 -7.50 -21.35 -1.16
C ASN A 852 -8.49 -20.19 -1.27
N LEU A 853 -7.98 -19.00 -1.56
CA LEU A 853 -8.81 -17.78 -1.68
C LEU A 853 -9.52 -17.76 -3.02
N ALA A 854 -10.75 -18.25 -3.06
CA ALA A 854 -11.57 -18.40 -4.27
C ALA A 854 -11.74 -17.09 -5.07
N ARG A 855 -11.54 -15.93 -4.43
CA ARG A 855 -11.55 -14.63 -5.10
C ARG A 855 -10.39 -14.45 -6.08
N ASP A 856 -9.21 -14.95 -5.71
CA ASP A 856 -7.94 -14.56 -6.31
C ASP A 856 -7.24 -15.72 -7.03
N GLU A 857 -7.70 -16.95 -6.83
CA GLU A 857 -7.01 -18.18 -7.27
C GLU A 857 -7.95 -19.17 -7.94
N SER A 858 -7.36 -20.11 -8.71
CA SER A 858 -8.08 -21.32 -9.12
C SER A 858 -8.42 -22.16 -7.87
N ILE A 859 -9.60 -22.73 -7.84
CA ILE A 859 -10.01 -23.65 -6.78
C ILE A 859 -9.56 -25.10 -7.06
N GLU A 860 -8.98 -25.36 -8.22
CA GLU A 860 -8.47 -26.69 -8.58
C GLU A 860 -7.30 -27.06 -7.66
N GLY A 861 -7.38 -28.24 -7.04
CA GLY A 861 -6.39 -28.69 -6.06
C GLY A 861 -6.53 -28.07 -4.66
N GLY A 862 -7.48 -27.15 -4.46
CA GLY A 862 -7.78 -26.64 -3.12
C GLY A 862 -8.32 -27.73 -2.20
N LYS A 863 -7.91 -27.73 -0.93
CA LYS A 863 -8.42 -28.61 0.14
C LYS A 863 -9.39 -27.88 1.07
N PHE A 864 -9.18 -26.55 1.22
CA PHE A 864 -10.12 -25.61 1.80
C PHE A 864 -10.36 -24.46 0.83
N ILE A 865 -11.61 -24.28 0.40
CA ILE A 865 -12.02 -23.17 -0.46
C ILE A 865 -12.58 -22.07 0.43
N HIS A 866 -11.89 -20.95 0.48
CA HIS A 866 -12.22 -19.81 1.36
C HIS A 866 -12.70 -18.59 0.55
N TRP A 867 -13.88 -18.09 0.87
CA TRP A 867 -14.47 -16.89 0.25
C TRP A 867 -14.22 -15.65 1.12
N ALA A 868 -12.93 -15.39 1.43
CA ALA A 868 -12.54 -14.24 2.22
C ALA A 868 -13.04 -12.91 1.62
N GLY A 869 -13.43 -11.98 2.50
CA GLY A 869 -13.94 -10.66 2.12
C GLY A 869 -15.47 -10.59 1.98
N SER A 870 -15.99 -9.56 1.33
CA SER A 870 -17.43 -9.24 1.32
C SER A 870 -18.30 -10.16 0.45
N ARG A 871 -17.72 -10.94 -0.46
CA ARG A 871 -18.46 -11.83 -1.36
C ARG A 871 -18.49 -13.24 -0.83
N LYS A 872 -19.67 -13.72 -0.55
CA LYS A 872 -19.89 -15.02 0.09
C LYS A 872 -20.64 -15.99 -0.84
N PRO A 873 -20.43 -17.33 -0.69
CA PRO A 873 -21.08 -18.33 -1.56
C PRO A 873 -22.59 -18.43 -1.35
N TRP A 874 -23.09 -17.95 -0.21
CA TRP A 874 -24.55 -17.84 0.06
C TRP A 874 -25.13 -16.50 -0.40
N GLY A 875 -24.32 -15.58 -0.90
CA GLY A 875 -24.75 -14.30 -1.39
C GLY A 875 -25.41 -14.37 -2.77
N THR A 876 -26.00 -13.25 -3.19
CA THR A 876 -26.66 -13.13 -4.50
C THR A 876 -25.67 -12.99 -5.67
N LEU A 877 -24.42 -12.59 -5.37
CA LEU A 877 -23.38 -12.44 -6.37
C LEU A 877 -22.66 -13.77 -6.60
N PRO A 878 -22.51 -14.22 -7.86
CA PRO A 878 -21.79 -15.46 -8.14
C PRO A 878 -20.31 -15.35 -7.76
N VAL A 879 -19.83 -16.36 -7.05
CA VAL A 879 -18.43 -16.50 -6.68
C VAL A 879 -17.90 -17.83 -7.20
N ARG A 880 -16.57 -17.92 -7.39
CA ARG A 880 -15.93 -19.16 -7.86
C ARG A 880 -16.13 -20.26 -6.82
N GLY A 881 -16.49 -21.49 -7.27
CA GLY A 881 -16.77 -22.61 -6.37
C GLY A 881 -18.06 -22.49 -5.57
N GLN A 882 -18.94 -21.52 -5.87
CA GLN A 882 -20.24 -21.36 -5.22
C GLN A 882 -21.11 -22.60 -5.31
N ASP A 883 -21.03 -23.31 -6.44
CA ASP A 883 -21.76 -24.56 -6.69
C ASP A 883 -21.38 -25.66 -5.69
N LEU A 884 -20.16 -25.74 -5.24
CA LEU A 884 -19.71 -26.70 -4.21
C LEU A 884 -20.41 -26.41 -2.87
N TRP A 885 -20.42 -25.14 -2.45
CA TRP A 885 -21.08 -24.73 -1.21
C TRP A 885 -22.61 -24.92 -1.29
N VAL A 886 -23.22 -24.56 -2.42
CA VAL A 886 -24.66 -24.74 -2.64
C VAL A 886 -25.05 -26.22 -2.61
N ALA A 887 -24.24 -27.11 -3.19
CA ALA A 887 -24.46 -28.55 -3.15
C ALA A 887 -24.35 -29.09 -1.72
N SER A 888 -23.31 -28.74 -0.96
CA SER A 888 -23.15 -29.14 0.44
C SER A 888 -24.32 -28.65 1.30
N ARG A 889 -24.74 -27.37 1.12
CA ARG A 889 -25.90 -26.83 1.80
C ARG A 889 -27.19 -27.61 1.45
N ALA A 890 -27.42 -27.91 0.20
CA ALA A 890 -28.61 -28.65 -0.23
C ALA A 890 -28.65 -30.07 0.39
N ALA A 891 -27.49 -30.75 0.45
CA ALA A 891 -27.37 -32.03 1.11
C ALA A 891 -27.67 -31.96 2.64
N LEU A 892 -27.19 -30.91 3.30
CA LEU A 892 -27.51 -30.64 4.70
C LEU A 892 -29.02 -30.44 4.92
N LEU A 893 -29.63 -29.52 4.14
CA LEU A 893 -31.04 -29.16 4.32
C LEU A 893 -31.99 -30.36 4.07
N ALA A 894 -31.60 -31.30 3.24
CA ALA A 894 -32.37 -32.52 3.02
C ALA A 894 -32.43 -33.47 4.25
N ARG A 895 -31.61 -33.25 5.27
CA ARG A 895 -31.56 -34.02 6.50
C ARG A 895 -32.37 -33.39 7.66
N LEU A 896 -32.90 -32.18 7.43
CA LEU A 896 -33.69 -31.44 8.43
C LEU A 896 -35.17 -31.79 8.35
N THR A 897 -35.84 -31.79 9.49
CA THR A 897 -37.31 -31.75 9.58
C THR A 897 -37.84 -30.39 9.15
N GLU A 898 -39.18 -30.26 8.94
CA GLU A 898 -39.79 -28.98 8.54
C GLU A 898 -39.56 -27.89 9.60
N ASP A 899 -39.66 -28.24 10.91
CA ASP A 899 -39.45 -27.29 12.00
C ASP A 899 -37.98 -26.87 12.13
N GLU A 900 -37.04 -27.81 11.97
CA GLU A 900 -35.63 -27.53 11.98
C GLU A 900 -35.22 -26.68 10.75
N LEU A 901 -35.79 -26.96 9.58
CA LEU A 901 -35.57 -26.17 8.39
C LEU A 901 -35.99 -24.73 8.60
N ALA A 902 -37.16 -24.52 9.23
CA ALA A 902 -37.63 -23.17 9.59
C ALA A 902 -36.64 -22.47 10.52
N SER A 903 -36.10 -23.15 11.53
CA SER A 903 -35.15 -22.57 12.48
C SER A 903 -33.76 -22.27 11.89
N VAL A 904 -33.30 -23.05 10.91
CA VAL A 904 -31.98 -22.92 10.26
C VAL A 904 -32.01 -21.88 9.14
N VAL A 905 -33.14 -21.74 8.41
CA VAL A 905 -33.26 -20.87 7.25
C VAL A 905 -33.88 -19.51 7.59
N ALA A 906 -34.54 -19.39 8.76
CA ALA A 906 -35.10 -18.10 9.18
C ALA A 906 -34.01 -17.03 9.31
N PRO A 907 -34.21 -15.80 8.79
CA PRO A 907 -33.27 -14.72 9.04
C PRO A 907 -33.34 -14.37 10.54
N THR A 908 -32.28 -14.65 11.26
CA THR A 908 -32.08 -14.16 12.62
C THR A 908 -31.83 -12.64 12.53
N VAL A 909 -32.89 -11.86 12.87
CA VAL A 909 -32.87 -10.41 13.09
C VAL A 909 -32.62 -9.51 11.86
N ALA A 910 -33.37 -8.40 11.84
CA ALA A 910 -33.31 -7.33 10.83
C ALA A 910 -31.88 -6.86 10.53
N PRO A 911 -31.60 -6.44 9.28
CA PRO A 911 -30.31 -5.88 8.94
C PRO A 911 -30.01 -4.72 9.88
N VAL A 912 -28.86 -4.78 10.53
CA VAL A 912 -28.34 -3.64 11.29
C VAL A 912 -28.27 -2.48 10.31
N THR A 913 -29.18 -1.54 10.47
CA THR A 913 -29.14 -0.26 9.77
C THR A 913 -27.79 0.37 10.07
N ALA A 914 -26.99 0.54 9.04
CA ALA A 914 -25.75 1.27 9.12
C ALA A 914 -26.00 2.65 9.73
N LEU A 915 -25.41 2.90 10.90
CA LEU A 915 -25.22 4.21 11.47
C LEU A 915 -24.02 4.92 10.85
#